data_163e3df6b5681b6976986f07700b36f8
#
_entry.id   163e3df6b5681b6976986f07700b36f8
#
_cell.length_a   1.000
_cell.length_b   1.000
_cell.length_c   1.000
_cell.angle_alpha   90.00
_cell.angle_beta   90.00
_cell.angle_gamma   90.00
#
_symmetry.space_group_name_H-M   'P 1'
#
loop_
_entity.id
_entity.type
_entity.pdbx_description
1 polymer ?
#
loop_
_entity_poly.entity_id
_entity_poly.type
_entity_poly.pdbx_seq_one_letter_code
_entity_poly.pdbx_strand_id
1 'polypeptide(L)'
;MNISNINVKNAYRSDIDGLRGLAILGVLFFHLGVSGFSGGWIGVDIFFVISGFLITQKINSAINRGSFSLTSFFASRAKRLFPSYIAVIFLTFIAAYLIFDRAYLKNVGGEVFASSLGISNLYFWREGNYFNLSTHLRPLLHLWSLGVEMQFYLAWPVLLILTARYLKKHLVMVVLTLFITSILFAEYFSGIKNDTSFFLPQFRVFEFMMGALLASTNNIPKPPNWLSALLQLLGLLLIVYAIVFFNDQMPYPSFQALIPCLGAFLLLYTQCNQWPGLVINNRVMSFIGKISYCLYLVHWPIIIFFLYQRVEPLDIFAKLIIIAFSFIATIALHYFIEIPIWKGKRFSTLSNERVGLICCVLIVVVMVPAAIVWTKGSLSWKGSDLELDPVETSIFLERKLRDQLNKKLSTHQFSEDPKKEKLLFLGDSHSPDLGAAFLGNINPQKNEIATLGFDDECFTKQDTRNVLQKLLGKSDPCVIEKQHLAQSDLLKSATTIFITNYWRPKSLKGFEDGIAFLRANTKANIYIVGQNTVFPEYEPSLRYLSDSRKKALNSFFYEHQSKQDAAVNEQLESLARASGLAFIDRQSIVCSTDTHQCAIFDAEGQAYYMDSTHWTPKGRELFGVKLVQQYLASTSR
;
A
#
# COMPACT_ATOMS: atom_id res chain seq x y z
N MET A 1 -60.10 18.43 -0.23
CA MET A 1 -59.06 18.65 -1.26
C MET A 1 -58.16 17.45 -1.26
N ASN A 2 -58.27 16.65 -2.32
CA ASN A 2 -57.49 15.41 -2.51
C ASN A 2 -56.01 15.75 -2.77
N ILE A 3 -55.12 15.38 -1.84
CA ILE A 3 -53.69 15.38 -2.08
C ILE A 3 -53.41 14.05 -2.79
N SER A 4 -53.34 14.13 -4.10
CA SER A 4 -52.95 13.04 -5.00
C SER A 4 -51.60 12.44 -4.60
N ASN A 5 -51.60 11.12 -4.39
CA ASN A 5 -50.45 10.26 -4.27
C ASN A 5 -49.48 10.51 -5.43
N ILE A 6 -48.46 11.31 -5.18
CA ILE A 6 -47.30 11.36 -6.07
C ILE A 6 -46.48 10.11 -5.77
N ASN A 7 -46.73 9.04 -6.55
CA ASN A 7 -45.85 7.88 -6.68
C ASN A 7 -44.52 8.37 -7.28
N VAL A 8 -43.60 8.85 -6.45
CA VAL A 8 -42.21 9.06 -6.85
C VAL A 8 -41.62 7.65 -7.04
N LYS A 9 -41.83 7.07 -8.23
CA LYS A 9 -40.96 5.98 -8.72
C LYS A 9 -39.53 6.49 -8.57
N ASN A 10 -38.72 5.87 -7.69
CA ASN A 10 -37.30 6.15 -7.60
C ASN A 10 -36.72 5.97 -9.01
N ALA A 11 -36.50 7.05 -9.72
CA ALA A 11 -35.89 7.02 -11.03
C ALA A 11 -34.51 6.43 -10.89
N TYR A 12 -34.16 5.49 -11.76
CA TYR A 12 -32.86 4.86 -11.79
C TYR A 12 -31.76 5.93 -12.02
N ARG A 13 -30.73 5.95 -11.17
CA ARG A 13 -29.63 6.92 -11.15
C ARG A 13 -28.43 6.37 -11.96
N SER A 14 -28.47 6.54 -13.30
CA SER A 14 -27.38 6.11 -14.21
C SER A 14 -26.09 6.87 -14.00
N ASP A 15 -26.15 8.08 -13.49
CA ASP A 15 -25.00 8.91 -13.12
C ASP A 15 -24.14 8.27 -12.02
N ILE A 16 -24.76 7.58 -11.06
CA ILE A 16 -24.03 6.85 -10.01
C ILE A 16 -23.26 5.67 -10.62
N ASP A 17 -23.88 4.94 -11.54
CA ASP A 17 -23.15 3.88 -12.24
C ASP A 17 -22.03 4.46 -13.11
N GLY A 18 -22.24 5.60 -13.76
CA GLY A 18 -21.19 6.29 -14.51
C GLY A 18 -20.01 6.71 -13.64
N LEU A 19 -20.26 7.25 -12.45
CA LEU A 19 -19.23 7.61 -11.48
C LEU A 19 -18.47 6.37 -10.96
N ARG A 20 -19.17 5.24 -10.73
CA ARG A 20 -18.54 3.96 -10.39
C ARG A 20 -17.67 3.44 -11.53
N GLY A 21 -18.10 3.65 -12.79
CA GLY A 21 -17.32 3.33 -13.98
C GLY A 21 -16.01 4.10 -14.04
N LEU A 22 -16.06 5.40 -13.79
CA LEU A 22 -14.86 6.25 -13.72
C LEU A 22 -13.91 5.78 -12.60
N ALA A 23 -14.44 5.53 -11.41
CA ALA A 23 -13.67 5.09 -10.26
C ALA A 23 -12.93 3.77 -10.50
N ILE A 24 -13.63 2.74 -11.04
CA ILE A 24 -13.00 1.44 -11.29
C ILE A 24 -11.96 1.48 -12.41
N LEU A 25 -12.17 2.29 -13.45
CA LEU A 25 -11.18 2.45 -14.51
C LEU A 25 -9.92 3.15 -13.98
N GLY A 26 -10.07 4.17 -13.11
CA GLY A 26 -8.94 4.79 -12.42
C GLY A 26 -8.11 3.77 -11.66
N VAL A 27 -8.74 2.92 -10.83
CA VAL A 27 -8.08 1.85 -10.07
C VAL A 27 -7.38 0.84 -10.98
N LEU A 28 -8.06 0.38 -12.04
CA LEU A 28 -7.51 -0.60 -12.97
C LEU A 28 -6.25 -0.07 -13.68
N PHE A 29 -6.31 1.15 -14.20
CA PHE A 29 -5.18 1.75 -14.92
C PHE A 29 -4.02 2.10 -14.01
N PHE A 30 -4.29 2.49 -12.76
CA PHE A 30 -3.27 2.64 -11.72
C PHE A 30 -2.51 1.32 -11.48
N HIS A 31 -3.24 0.25 -11.22
CA HIS A 31 -2.63 -1.06 -10.94
C HIS A 31 -1.88 -1.67 -12.14
N LEU A 32 -2.21 -1.25 -13.35
CA LEU A 32 -1.47 -1.62 -14.57
C LEU A 32 -0.27 -0.69 -14.84
N GLY A 33 -0.01 0.31 -14.01
CA GLY A 33 1.07 1.27 -14.22
C GLY A 33 0.91 2.05 -15.52
N VAL A 34 -0.33 2.47 -15.86
CA VAL A 34 -0.58 3.31 -17.04
C VAL A 34 -0.18 4.74 -16.75
N SER A 35 0.68 5.32 -17.59
CA SER A 35 1.11 6.71 -17.46
C SER A 35 -0.08 7.68 -17.39
N GLY A 36 -0.03 8.65 -16.48
CA GLY A 36 -1.11 9.60 -16.22
C GLY A 36 -2.21 9.10 -15.26
N PHE A 37 -2.06 7.91 -14.67
CA PHE A 37 -2.97 7.36 -13.67
C PHE A 37 -2.30 7.09 -12.32
N SER A 38 -1.24 7.81 -12.00
CA SER A 38 -0.47 7.62 -10.74
C SER A 38 -1.32 7.75 -9.46
N GLY A 39 -2.37 8.56 -9.50
CA GLY A 39 -3.33 8.71 -8.40
C GLY A 39 -4.63 7.92 -8.59
N GLY A 40 -4.71 6.98 -9.55
CA GLY A 40 -5.96 6.26 -9.87
C GLY A 40 -6.55 5.44 -8.72
N TRP A 41 -5.76 5.12 -7.69
CA TRP A 41 -6.20 4.46 -6.45
C TRP A 41 -7.27 5.25 -5.67
N ILE A 42 -7.39 6.58 -5.89
CA ILE A 42 -8.47 7.43 -5.31
C ILE A 42 -9.87 6.99 -5.75
N GLY A 43 -9.97 6.11 -6.74
CA GLY A 43 -11.26 5.49 -7.08
C GLY A 43 -11.91 4.78 -5.90
N VAL A 44 -11.13 4.30 -4.92
CA VAL A 44 -11.65 3.72 -3.66
C VAL A 44 -12.38 4.77 -2.83
N ASP A 45 -11.83 5.98 -2.71
CA ASP A 45 -12.46 7.08 -1.97
C ASP A 45 -13.80 7.48 -2.60
N ILE A 46 -13.84 7.50 -3.94
CA ILE A 46 -15.09 7.72 -4.69
C ILE A 46 -16.13 6.64 -4.36
N PHE A 47 -15.71 5.36 -4.28
CA PHE A 47 -16.59 4.26 -3.88
C PHE A 47 -17.11 4.45 -2.45
N PHE A 48 -16.29 4.91 -1.51
CA PHE A 48 -16.71 5.16 -0.13
C PHE A 48 -17.72 6.30 -0.05
N VAL A 49 -17.55 7.39 -0.80
CA VAL A 49 -18.55 8.48 -0.90
C VAL A 49 -19.88 7.95 -1.46
N ILE A 50 -19.83 7.15 -2.55
CA ILE A 50 -21.04 6.54 -3.14
C ILE A 50 -21.72 5.61 -2.14
N SER A 51 -20.98 4.78 -1.42
CA SER A 51 -21.51 3.84 -0.44
C SER A 51 -22.13 4.58 0.75
N GLY A 52 -21.48 5.63 1.26
CA GLY A 52 -22.04 6.51 2.27
C GLY A 52 -23.37 7.11 1.85
N PHE A 53 -23.47 7.62 0.62
CA PHE A 53 -24.70 8.18 0.06
C PHE A 53 -25.83 7.13 -0.06
N LEU A 54 -25.56 6.03 -0.77
CA LEU A 54 -26.59 5.03 -1.08
C LEU A 54 -27.12 4.31 0.16
N ILE A 55 -26.23 3.96 1.09
CA ILE A 55 -26.61 3.25 2.31
C ILE A 55 -27.43 4.17 3.22
N THR A 56 -26.96 5.39 3.44
CA THR A 56 -27.69 6.36 4.28
C THR A 56 -29.05 6.68 3.69
N GLN A 57 -29.15 6.93 2.39
CA GLN A 57 -30.42 7.18 1.71
C GLN A 57 -31.40 6.02 1.85
N LYS A 58 -30.93 4.77 1.65
CA LYS A 58 -31.76 3.57 1.75
C LYS A 58 -32.28 3.36 3.18
N ILE A 59 -31.41 3.51 4.19
CA ILE A 59 -31.76 3.31 5.59
C ILE A 59 -32.70 4.41 6.07
N ASN A 60 -32.37 5.68 5.83
CA ASN A 60 -33.23 6.81 6.21
C ASN A 60 -34.64 6.69 5.59
N SER A 61 -34.73 6.32 4.31
CA SER A 61 -36.01 6.10 3.65
C SER A 61 -36.81 4.95 4.28
N ALA A 62 -36.18 3.89 4.73
CA ALA A 62 -36.83 2.78 5.38
C ALA A 62 -37.24 3.10 6.83
N ILE A 63 -36.39 3.82 7.59
CA ILE A 63 -36.72 4.30 8.94
C ILE A 63 -37.94 5.25 8.89
N ASN A 64 -37.94 6.22 7.97
CA ASN A 64 -39.03 7.17 7.82
C ASN A 64 -40.36 6.51 7.45
N ARG A 65 -40.34 5.36 6.76
CA ARG A 65 -41.53 4.55 6.46
C ARG A 65 -41.88 3.55 7.57
N GLY A 66 -41.13 3.48 8.68
CA GLY A 66 -41.31 2.49 9.74
C GLY A 66 -41.08 1.05 9.33
N SER A 67 -40.39 0.80 8.19
CA SER A 67 -40.21 -0.53 7.61
C SER A 67 -38.76 -1.04 7.68
N PHE A 68 -37.86 -0.39 8.44
CA PHE A 68 -36.47 -0.79 8.54
C PHE A 68 -36.28 -2.03 9.43
N SER A 69 -35.55 -3.01 8.91
CA SER A 69 -35.13 -4.22 9.64
C SER A 69 -33.64 -4.49 9.38
N LEU A 70 -32.86 -4.58 10.47
CA LEU A 70 -31.42 -4.88 10.38
C LEU A 70 -31.17 -6.22 9.70
N THR A 71 -31.91 -7.26 10.05
CA THR A 71 -31.75 -8.60 9.48
C THR A 71 -32.03 -8.60 7.98
N SER A 72 -33.08 -7.92 7.55
CA SER A 72 -33.41 -7.77 6.13
C SER A 72 -32.38 -6.93 5.38
N PHE A 73 -31.82 -5.90 6.02
CA PHE A 73 -30.76 -5.09 5.46
C PHE A 73 -29.51 -5.95 5.20
N PHE A 74 -29.01 -6.67 6.22
CA PHE A 74 -27.82 -7.52 6.07
C PHE A 74 -28.04 -8.66 5.08
N ALA A 75 -29.18 -9.34 5.13
CA ALA A 75 -29.51 -10.40 4.17
C ALA A 75 -29.53 -9.89 2.72
N SER A 76 -30.09 -8.68 2.50
CA SER A 76 -30.11 -8.09 1.16
C SER A 76 -28.71 -7.73 0.64
N ARG A 77 -27.80 -7.31 1.52
CA ARG A 77 -26.39 -7.06 1.17
C ARG A 77 -25.63 -8.34 0.94
N ALA A 78 -25.80 -9.34 1.82
CA ALA A 78 -25.21 -10.64 1.66
C ALA A 78 -25.59 -11.29 0.32
N LYS A 79 -26.88 -11.31 -0.02
CA LYS A 79 -27.36 -11.85 -1.32
C LYS A 79 -26.70 -11.17 -2.52
N ARG A 80 -26.38 -9.87 -2.43
CA ARG A 80 -25.82 -9.10 -3.54
C ARG A 80 -24.30 -9.22 -3.65
N LEU A 81 -23.58 -9.12 -2.53
CA LEU A 81 -22.11 -8.94 -2.55
C LEU A 81 -21.38 -10.26 -2.28
N PHE A 82 -21.87 -11.04 -1.31
CA PHE A 82 -21.16 -12.20 -0.82
C PHE A 82 -20.89 -13.31 -1.84
N PRO A 83 -21.80 -13.66 -2.77
CA PRO A 83 -21.56 -14.76 -3.73
C PRO A 83 -20.34 -14.52 -4.62
N SER A 84 -20.24 -13.34 -5.22
CA SER A 84 -19.08 -12.97 -6.05
C SER A 84 -17.80 -12.82 -5.22
N TYR A 85 -17.91 -12.27 -4.02
CA TYR A 85 -16.80 -12.08 -3.10
C TYR A 85 -16.15 -13.42 -2.72
N ILE A 86 -16.94 -14.36 -2.21
CA ILE A 86 -16.43 -15.65 -1.78
C ILE A 86 -15.94 -16.51 -2.94
N ALA A 87 -16.60 -16.41 -4.11
CA ALA A 87 -16.18 -17.10 -5.31
C ALA A 87 -14.79 -16.65 -5.78
N VAL A 88 -14.52 -15.34 -5.78
CA VAL A 88 -13.20 -14.80 -6.16
C VAL A 88 -12.14 -15.19 -5.13
N ILE A 89 -12.41 -15.09 -3.83
CA ILE A 89 -11.48 -15.54 -2.79
C ILE A 89 -11.14 -17.02 -2.97
N PHE A 90 -12.14 -17.87 -3.19
CA PHE A 90 -11.95 -19.30 -3.38
C PHE A 90 -11.15 -19.62 -4.65
N LEU A 91 -11.51 -19.01 -5.78
CA LEU A 91 -10.78 -19.19 -7.05
C LEU A 91 -9.34 -18.67 -6.96
N THR A 92 -9.13 -17.55 -6.28
CA THR A 92 -7.79 -17.01 -6.03
C THR A 92 -6.97 -17.94 -5.16
N PHE A 93 -7.58 -18.55 -4.13
CA PHE A 93 -6.90 -19.54 -3.29
C PHE A 93 -6.49 -20.79 -4.08
N ILE A 94 -7.38 -21.32 -4.93
CA ILE A 94 -7.05 -22.45 -5.82
C ILE A 94 -5.93 -22.07 -6.79
N ALA A 95 -6.03 -20.90 -7.44
CA ALA A 95 -5.00 -20.45 -8.38
C ALA A 95 -3.65 -20.28 -7.69
N ALA A 96 -3.62 -19.66 -6.49
CA ALA A 96 -2.41 -19.53 -5.70
C ALA A 96 -1.84 -20.91 -5.30
N TYR A 97 -2.69 -21.85 -4.94
CA TYR A 97 -2.29 -23.21 -4.59
C TYR A 97 -1.62 -23.96 -5.75
N LEU A 98 -2.03 -23.65 -6.99
CA LEU A 98 -1.48 -24.27 -8.20
C LEU A 98 -0.22 -23.56 -8.72
N ILE A 99 -0.15 -22.24 -8.55
CA ILE A 99 0.84 -21.37 -9.21
C ILE A 99 1.97 -20.98 -8.27
N PHE A 100 1.65 -20.64 -7.01
CA PHE A 100 2.61 -20.07 -6.07
C PHE A 100 3.46 -21.14 -5.40
N ASP A 101 4.70 -20.79 -5.10
CA ASP A 101 5.53 -21.55 -4.19
C ASP A 101 4.98 -21.50 -2.74
N ARG A 102 5.60 -22.28 -1.87
CA ARG A 102 5.09 -22.51 -0.51
C ARG A 102 5.11 -21.25 0.36
N ALA A 103 6.11 -20.37 0.19
CA ALA A 103 6.25 -19.16 0.98
C ALA A 103 5.14 -18.15 0.67
N TYR A 104 4.89 -17.91 -0.62
CA TYR A 104 3.80 -17.04 -1.06
C TYR A 104 2.43 -17.65 -0.74
N LEU A 105 2.28 -18.96 -0.94
CA LEU A 105 1.05 -19.67 -0.62
C LEU A 105 0.67 -19.55 0.86
N LYS A 106 1.63 -19.60 1.77
CA LYS A 106 1.40 -19.37 3.20
C LYS A 106 0.81 -18.00 3.48
N ASN A 107 1.35 -16.95 2.84
CA ASN A 107 0.82 -15.59 2.98
C ASN A 107 -0.62 -15.50 2.44
N VAL A 108 -0.88 -16.10 1.27
CA VAL A 108 -2.24 -16.16 0.69
C VAL A 108 -3.21 -16.87 1.64
N GLY A 109 -2.78 -17.89 2.36
CA GLY A 109 -3.60 -18.54 3.41
C GLY A 109 -4.09 -17.53 4.45
N GLY A 110 -3.22 -16.66 4.94
CA GLY A 110 -3.59 -15.58 5.88
C GLY A 110 -4.51 -14.52 5.26
N GLU A 111 -4.25 -14.13 4.01
CA GLU A 111 -5.09 -13.20 3.25
C GLU A 111 -6.51 -13.75 3.05
N VAL A 112 -6.62 -15.01 2.61
CA VAL A 112 -7.91 -15.70 2.43
C VAL A 112 -8.66 -15.83 3.73
N PHE A 113 -7.97 -16.22 4.81
CA PHE A 113 -8.57 -16.31 6.15
C PHE A 113 -9.16 -14.97 6.59
N ALA A 114 -8.37 -13.91 6.57
CA ALA A 114 -8.81 -12.58 7.01
C ALA A 114 -9.89 -11.99 6.08
N SER A 115 -9.76 -12.19 4.76
CA SER A 115 -10.76 -11.74 3.80
C SER A 115 -12.09 -12.46 3.99
N SER A 116 -12.08 -13.77 4.23
CA SER A 116 -13.31 -14.53 4.49
C SER A 116 -14.11 -14.00 5.67
N LEU A 117 -13.43 -13.40 6.67
CA LEU A 117 -14.04 -12.75 7.83
C LEU A 117 -14.38 -11.27 7.63
N GLY A 118 -14.02 -10.68 6.49
CA GLY A 118 -14.22 -9.24 6.23
C GLY A 118 -13.29 -8.32 7.03
N ILE A 119 -12.14 -8.83 7.49
CA ILE A 119 -11.14 -8.10 8.28
C ILE A 119 -9.79 -8.02 7.57
N SER A 120 -9.79 -8.10 6.25
CA SER A 120 -8.57 -8.03 5.42
C SER A 120 -7.76 -6.75 5.67
N ASN A 121 -8.43 -5.61 5.92
CA ASN A 121 -7.76 -4.36 6.26
C ASN A 121 -6.94 -4.45 7.56
N LEU A 122 -7.42 -5.16 8.58
CA LEU A 122 -6.69 -5.37 9.84
C LEU A 122 -5.49 -6.31 9.65
N TYR A 123 -5.66 -7.32 8.80
CA TYR A 123 -4.57 -8.23 8.43
C TYR A 123 -3.45 -7.47 7.71
N PHE A 124 -3.78 -6.70 6.67
CA PHE A 124 -2.78 -5.93 5.90
C PHE A 124 -2.17 -4.80 6.71
N TRP A 125 -2.92 -4.17 7.61
CA TRP A 125 -2.36 -3.19 8.56
C TRP A 125 -1.27 -3.80 9.45
N ARG A 126 -1.47 -5.03 9.94
CA ARG A 126 -0.49 -5.73 10.77
C ARG A 126 0.76 -6.13 9.99
N GLU A 127 0.60 -6.50 8.72
CA GLU A 127 1.70 -6.93 7.84
C GLU A 127 2.51 -5.74 7.26
N GLY A 128 1.99 -4.52 7.34
CA GLY A 128 2.66 -3.27 6.96
C GLY A 128 2.59 -2.92 5.47
N ASN A 129 2.76 -1.65 5.19
CA ASN A 129 2.96 -0.91 3.92
C ASN A 129 2.25 -1.39 2.65
N TYR A 130 1.15 -0.68 2.31
CA TYR A 130 0.42 -0.86 1.04
C TYR A 130 1.27 -0.57 -0.21
N PHE A 131 2.13 0.44 -0.15
CA PHE A 131 2.93 0.91 -1.29
C PHE A 131 4.34 0.28 -1.38
N ASN A 132 4.70 -0.65 -0.49
CA ASN A 132 5.98 -1.35 -0.55
C ASN A 132 5.98 -2.46 -1.62
N LEU A 133 7.09 -2.59 -2.34
CA LEU A 133 7.33 -3.62 -3.36
C LEU A 133 7.09 -5.05 -2.85
N SER A 134 7.38 -5.34 -1.59
CA SER A 134 7.11 -6.64 -0.96
C SER A 134 5.62 -6.99 -0.84
N THR A 135 4.72 -6.01 -1.05
CA THR A 135 3.26 -6.22 -1.05
C THR A 135 2.70 -6.52 -2.44
N HIS A 136 3.50 -6.38 -3.50
CA HIS A 136 3.03 -6.53 -4.89
C HIS A 136 2.61 -7.96 -5.28
N LEU A 137 3.05 -9.00 -4.57
CA LEU A 137 2.61 -10.38 -4.82
C LEU A 137 1.53 -10.89 -3.87
N ARG A 138 0.67 -9.99 -3.36
CA ARG A 138 -0.47 -10.32 -2.50
C ARG A 138 -1.79 -10.26 -3.28
N PRO A 139 -2.31 -11.38 -3.76
CA PRO A 139 -3.43 -11.39 -4.71
C PRO A 139 -4.76 -10.91 -4.13
N LEU A 140 -4.92 -10.84 -2.82
CA LEU A 140 -6.13 -10.33 -2.17
C LEU A 140 -5.92 -8.98 -1.47
N LEU A 141 -4.77 -8.30 -1.67
CA LEU A 141 -4.46 -7.03 -1.02
C LEU A 141 -5.58 -6.00 -1.21
N HIS A 142 -6.10 -5.85 -2.44
CA HIS A 142 -7.15 -4.88 -2.77
C HIS A 142 -8.43 -5.04 -1.93
N LEU A 143 -8.67 -6.23 -1.33
CA LEU A 143 -9.84 -6.47 -0.49
C LEU A 143 -9.80 -5.71 0.85
N TRP A 144 -8.70 -5.03 1.18
CA TRP A 144 -8.64 -4.18 2.36
C TRP A 144 -9.76 -3.14 2.39
N SER A 145 -10.05 -2.52 1.24
CA SER A 145 -11.10 -1.50 1.13
C SER A 145 -12.49 -2.07 1.34
N LEU A 146 -12.75 -3.28 0.85
CA LEU A 146 -14.00 -3.99 1.11
C LEU A 146 -14.13 -4.40 2.58
N GLY A 147 -13.02 -4.69 3.27
CA GLY A 147 -12.99 -4.89 4.73
C GLY A 147 -13.49 -3.64 5.46
N VAL A 148 -12.97 -2.46 5.12
CA VAL A 148 -13.43 -1.16 5.65
C VAL A 148 -14.91 -0.93 5.36
N GLU A 149 -15.34 -1.19 4.12
CA GLU A 149 -16.73 -1.03 3.70
C GLU A 149 -17.68 -1.99 4.44
N MET A 150 -17.29 -3.24 4.68
CA MET A 150 -18.07 -4.20 5.47
C MET A 150 -18.23 -3.76 6.92
N GLN A 151 -17.17 -3.21 7.53
CA GLN A 151 -17.23 -2.64 8.88
C GLN A 151 -18.16 -1.42 8.93
N PHE A 152 -18.13 -0.57 7.91
CA PHE A 152 -19.09 0.52 7.78
C PHE A 152 -20.53 0.00 7.65
N TYR A 153 -20.78 -1.04 6.86
CA TYR A 153 -22.12 -1.64 6.75
C TYR A 153 -22.62 -2.22 8.06
N LEU A 154 -21.73 -2.67 8.93
CA LEU A 154 -22.09 -3.18 10.26
C LEU A 154 -22.40 -2.05 11.25
N ALA A 155 -21.56 -1.03 11.33
CA ALA A 155 -21.66 0.03 12.32
C ALA A 155 -22.71 1.10 11.96
N TRP A 156 -22.77 1.53 10.69
CA TRP A 156 -23.56 2.66 10.27
C TRP A 156 -25.08 2.50 10.43
N PRO A 157 -25.72 1.35 10.11
CA PRO A 157 -27.14 1.15 10.34
C PRO A 157 -27.52 1.26 11.82
N VAL A 158 -26.67 0.74 12.71
CA VAL A 158 -26.88 0.80 14.16
C VAL A 158 -26.85 2.26 14.64
N LEU A 159 -25.83 3.01 14.20
CA LEU A 159 -25.70 4.44 14.51
C LEU A 159 -26.90 5.24 14.00
N LEU A 160 -27.39 4.97 12.79
CA LEU A 160 -28.56 5.64 12.23
C LEU A 160 -29.83 5.35 13.03
N ILE A 161 -30.04 4.10 13.47
CA ILE A 161 -31.19 3.74 14.33
C ILE A 161 -31.10 4.48 15.66
N LEU A 162 -29.94 4.47 16.32
CA LEU A 162 -29.72 5.17 17.58
C LEU A 162 -29.96 6.67 17.43
N THR A 163 -29.42 7.26 16.35
CA THR A 163 -29.62 8.67 16.04
C THR A 163 -31.12 8.98 15.79
N ALA A 164 -31.82 8.15 15.01
CA ALA A 164 -33.22 8.32 14.74
C ALA A 164 -34.08 8.16 16.01
N ARG A 165 -33.68 7.32 16.96
CA ARG A 165 -34.41 7.08 18.21
C ARG A 165 -34.18 8.16 19.26
N TYR A 166 -32.93 8.58 19.45
CA TYR A 166 -32.52 9.45 20.56
C TYR A 166 -32.19 10.89 20.15
N LEU A 167 -31.81 11.12 18.89
CA LEU A 167 -31.29 12.38 18.38
C LEU A 167 -32.00 12.84 17.10
N LYS A 168 -33.33 12.63 17.03
CA LYS A 168 -34.19 12.77 15.81
C LYS A 168 -33.89 13.96 14.89
N LYS A 169 -33.49 15.12 15.44
CA LYS A 169 -33.23 16.36 14.67
C LYS A 169 -31.72 16.60 14.42
N HIS A 170 -30.86 15.76 14.89
CA HIS A 170 -29.41 16.01 14.92
C HIS A 170 -28.57 15.09 13.99
N LEU A 171 -29.26 14.39 13.06
CA LEU A 171 -28.53 13.48 12.14
C LEU A 171 -27.39 14.17 11.40
N VAL A 172 -27.64 15.36 10.84
CA VAL A 172 -26.61 16.14 10.14
C VAL A 172 -25.45 16.50 11.07
N MET A 173 -25.75 16.84 12.32
CA MET A 173 -24.72 17.14 13.32
C MET A 173 -23.87 15.90 13.64
N VAL A 174 -24.48 14.72 13.81
CA VAL A 174 -23.74 13.45 14.03
C VAL A 174 -22.85 13.15 12.84
N VAL A 175 -23.37 13.28 11.60
CA VAL A 175 -22.58 13.07 10.38
C VAL A 175 -21.39 14.03 10.31
N LEU A 176 -21.61 15.33 10.59
CA LEU A 176 -20.56 16.35 10.59
C LEU A 176 -19.52 16.10 11.69
N THR A 177 -19.93 15.69 12.88
CA THR A 177 -18.99 15.36 13.96
C THR A 177 -18.10 14.19 13.56
N LEU A 178 -18.68 13.11 13.02
CA LEU A 178 -17.91 11.96 12.53
C LEU A 178 -16.99 12.34 11.36
N PHE A 179 -17.46 13.18 10.45
CA PHE A 179 -16.66 13.70 9.35
C PHE A 179 -15.43 14.46 9.87
N ILE A 180 -15.65 15.45 10.75
CA ILE A 180 -14.58 16.32 11.26
C ILE A 180 -13.59 15.52 12.10
N THR A 181 -14.06 14.67 13.01
CA THR A 181 -13.18 13.86 13.86
C THR A 181 -12.35 12.89 13.05
N SER A 182 -12.94 12.22 12.05
CA SER A 182 -12.24 11.27 11.19
C SER A 182 -11.17 11.94 10.32
N ILE A 183 -11.49 13.08 9.69
CA ILE A 183 -10.50 13.77 8.84
C ILE A 183 -9.36 14.39 9.66
N LEU A 184 -9.63 14.90 10.86
CA LEU A 184 -8.59 15.40 11.76
C LEU A 184 -7.67 14.28 12.24
N PHE A 185 -8.22 13.10 12.55
CA PHE A 185 -7.42 11.94 12.88
C PHE A 185 -6.60 11.46 11.68
N ALA A 186 -7.19 11.41 10.48
CA ALA A 186 -6.49 11.04 9.26
C ALA A 186 -5.30 11.98 9.02
N GLU A 187 -5.50 13.31 9.08
CA GLU A 187 -4.45 14.31 8.93
C GLU A 187 -3.35 14.17 9.99
N TYR A 188 -3.73 13.94 11.24
CA TYR A 188 -2.77 13.81 12.34
C TYR A 188 -1.86 12.58 12.19
N PHE A 189 -2.43 11.43 11.80
CA PHE A 189 -1.70 10.17 11.73
C PHE A 189 -1.00 9.91 10.39
N SER A 190 -1.43 10.55 9.30
CA SER A 190 -0.84 10.36 7.97
C SER A 190 0.65 10.71 7.89
N GLY A 191 1.11 11.66 8.72
CA GLY A 191 2.53 12.03 8.78
C GLY A 191 3.36 11.20 9.77
N ILE A 192 2.74 10.33 10.59
CA ILE A 192 3.43 9.57 11.64
C ILE A 192 3.46 8.07 11.31
N LYS A 193 2.33 7.54 10.82
CA LYS A 193 2.13 6.11 10.53
C LYS A 193 1.18 5.96 9.36
N ASN A 194 1.69 6.11 8.15
CA ASN A 194 0.91 6.02 6.91
C ASN A 194 0.05 4.75 6.83
N ASP A 195 0.59 3.59 7.19
CA ASP A 195 -0.17 2.33 7.13
C ASP A 195 -1.37 2.32 8.07
N THR A 196 -1.22 2.89 9.26
CA THR A 196 -2.31 2.96 10.23
C THR A 196 -3.46 3.82 9.72
N SER A 197 -3.13 4.99 9.15
CA SER A 197 -4.15 5.88 8.58
C SER A 197 -4.77 5.31 7.30
N PHE A 198 -4.02 4.53 6.52
CA PHE A 198 -4.47 3.96 5.26
C PHE A 198 -5.49 2.82 5.43
N PHE A 199 -5.19 1.84 6.31
CA PHE A 199 -5.97 0.62 6.42
C PHE A 199 -7.12 0.67 7.44
N LEU A 200 -7.03 1.51 8.47
CA LEU A 200 -8.00 1.47 9.55
C LEU A 200 -9.23 2.36 9.30
N PRO A 201 -10.45 1.86 9.56
CA PRO A 201 -11.70 2.52 9.17
C PRO A 201 -11.91 3.89 9.80
N GLN A 202 -11.46 4.13 11.05
CA GLN A 202 -11.65 5.42 11.73
C GLN A 202 -11.00 6.60 11.00
N PHE A 203 -9.98 6.35 10.18
CA PHE A 203 -9.32 7.35 9.36
C PHE A 203 -9.94 7.52 7.97
N ARG A 204 -10.92 6.67 7.61
CA ARG A 204 -11.62 6.64 6.33
C ARG A 204 -13.10 6.99 6.45
N VAL A 205 -13.64 7.06 7.67
CA VAL A 205 -15.06 7.33 7.92
C VAL A 205 -15.52 8.65 7.28
N PHE A 206 -14.67 9.68 7.21
CA PHE A 206 -15.00 10.97 6.62
C PHE A 206 -15.43 10.86 5.15
N GLU A 207 -14.90 9.92 4.38
CA GLU A 207 -15.24 9.67 2.99
C GLU A 207 -16.70 9.18 2.87
N PHE A 208 -17.09 8.21 3.73
CA PHE A 208 -18.49 7.77 3.82
C PHE A 208 -19.42 8.88 4.32
N MET A 209 -18.95 9.67 5.30
CA MET A 209 -19.74 10.74 5.88
C MET A 209 -20.00 11.86 4.89
N MET A 210 -19.11 12.12 3.95
CA MET A 210 -19.36 13.07 2.86
C MET A 210 -20.56 12.64 2.00
N GLY A 211 -20.65 11.37 1.64
CA GLY A 211 -21.82 10.81 0.95
C GLY A 211 -23.07 10.78 1.82
N ALA A 212 -22.92 10.42 3.11
CA ALA A 212 -24.01 10.39 4.07
C ALA A 212 -24.60 11.80 4.33
N LEU A 213 -23.76 12.84 4.32
CA LEU A 213 -24.20 14.23 4.46
C LEU A 213 -25.16 14.61 3.34
N LEU A 214 -24.82 14.28 2.08
CA LEU A 214 -25.70 14.52 0.94
C LEU A 214 -27.04 13.77 1.07
N ALA A 215 -27.01 12.53 1.57
CA ALA A 215 -28.22 11.73 1.77
C ALA A 215 -29.07 12.16 2.97
N SER A 216 -28.49 12.90 3.91
CA SER A 216 -29.17 13.36 5.13
C SER A 216 -29.87 14.72 4.97
N THR A 217 -29.49 15.46 3.94
CA THR A 217 -30.05 16.78 3.63
C THR A 217 -31.18 16.66 2.60
N ASN A 218 -32.38 16.33 3.08
CA ASN A 218 -33.54 16.00 2.23
C ASN A 218 -34.07 17.15 1.36
N ASN A 219 -33.64 18.40 1.55
CA ASN A 219 -34.19 19.59 0.91
C ASN A 219 -33.16 20.55 0.33
N ILE A 220 -32.00 20.04 -0.11
CA ILE A 220 -31.10 20.93 -0.84
C ILE A 220 -31.71 21.22 -2.21
N PRO A 221 -32.05 22.51 -2.51
CA PRO A 221 -32.60 22.85 -3.79
C PRO A 221 -31.62 22.50 -4.91
N LYS A 222 -32.16 21.96 -6.02
CA LYS A 222 -31.31 21.69 -7.20
C LYS A 222 -30.80 23.03 -7.73
N PRO A 223 -29.50 23.12 -8.04
CA PRO A 223 -28.94 24.33 -8.61
C PRO A 223 -29.48 24.55 -10.02
N PRO A 224 -29.55 25.81 -10.50
CA PRO A 224 -29.91 26.08 -11.87
C PRO A 224 -28.96 25.40 -12.86
N ASN A 225 -29.40 25.17 -14.09
CA ASN A 225 -28.66 24.35 -15.07
C ASN A 225 -27.22 24.83 -15.31
N TRP A 226 -26.99 26.13 -15.39
CA TRP A 226 -25.64 26.69 -15.57
C TRP A 226 -24.71 26.41 -14.39
N LEU A 227 -25.24 26.54 -13.16
CA LEU A 227 -24.50 26.24 -11.93
C LEU A 227 -24.25 24.72 -11.81
N SER A 228 -25.24 23.90 -12.18
CA SER A 228 -25.09 22.45 -12.26
C SER A 228 -23.95 22.06 -13.21
N ALA A 229 -23.89 22.66 -14.40
CA ALA A 229 -22.83 22.42 -15.37
C ALA A 229 -21.45 22.83 -14.83
N LEU A 230 -21.36 23.99 -14.17
CA LEU A 230 -20.12 24.46 -13.54
C LEU A 230 -19.65 23.52 -12.42
N LEU A 231 -20.57 23.09 -11.54
CA LEU A 231 -20.25 22.16 -10.44
C LEU A 231 -19.87 20.78 -10.97
N GLN A 232 -20.47 20.31 -12.07
CA GLN A 232 -20.09 19.06 -12.73
C GLN A 232 -18.69 19.15 -13.34
N LEU A 233 -18.38 20.27 -14.01
CA LEU A 233 -17.03 20.51 -14.53
C LEU A 233 -16.00 20.53 -13.40
N LEU A 234 -16.27 21.27 -12.33
CA LEU A 234 -15.40 21.33 -11.17
C LEU A 234 -15.19 19.94 -10.55
N GLY A 235 -16.28 19.18 -10.38
CA GLY A 235 -16.23 17.82 -9.84
C GLY A 235 -15.37 16.88 -10.68
N LEU A 236 -15.51 16.93 -12.01
CA LEU A 236 -14.66 16.16 -12.93
C LEU A 236 -13.20 16.60 -12.88
N LEU A 237 -12.94 17.91 -12.87
CA LEU A 237 -11.57 18.44 -12.79
C LEU A 237 -10.88 18.04 -11.49
N LEU A 238 -11.56 18.06 -10.35
CA LEU A 238 -11.01 17.62 -9.07
C LEU A 238 -10.63 16.12 -9.09
N ILE A 239 -11.47 15.27 -9.68
CA ILE A 239 -11.19 13.84 -9.80
C ILE A 239 -10.03 13.60 -10.77
N VAL A 240 -10.04 14.24 -11.95
CA VAL A 240 -8.96 14.11 -12.94
C VAL A 240 -7.66 14.63 -12.37
N TYR A 241 -7.68 15.77 -11.68
CA TYR A 241 -6.51 16.30 -10.99
C TYR A 241 -5.92 15.27 -10.02
N ALA A 242 -6.75 14.66 -9.17
CA ALA A 242 -6.29 13.66 -8.23
C ALA A 242 -5.74 12.40 -8.95
N ILE A 243 -6.39 11.92 -10.02
CA ILE A 243 -5.91 10.77 -10.81
C ILE A 243 -4.53 11.02 -11.41
N VAL A 244 -4.28 12.23 -11.93
CA VAL A 244 -3.06 12.55 -12.69
C VAL A 244 -1.89 12.96 -11.79
N PHE A 245 -2.17 13.74 -10.72
CA PHE A 245 -1.11 14.40 -9.95
C PHE A 245 -0.86 13.77 -8.58
N PHE A 246 -1.75 12.92 -8.06
CA PHE A 246 -1.45 12.20 -6.84
C PHE A 246 -0.50 11.05 -7.13
N ASN A 247 0.31 10.71 -6.12
CA ASN A 247 1.28 9.62 -6.19
C ASN A 247 1.42 8.94 -4.80
N ASP A 248 2.11 7.83 -4.77
CA ASP A 248 2.35 6.98 -3.60
C ASP A 248 3.27 7.59 -2.53
N GLN A 249 3.98 8.68 -2.86
CA GLN A 249 4.84 9.41 -1.92
C GLN A 249 4.07 10.40 -1.02
N MET A 250 2.80 10.62 -1.32
CA MET A 250 1.97 11.54 -0.54
C MET A 250 1.49 10.90 0.75
N PRO A 251 1.51 11.65 1.90
CA PRO A 251 0.86 11.18 3.13
C PRO A 251 -0.64 11.04 2.89
N TYR A 252 -1.18 9.82 3.03
CA TYR A 252 -2.57 9.53 2.71
C TYR A 252 -3.19 8.46 3.64
N PRO A 253 -4.50 8.60 4.03
CA PRO A 253 -5.39 9.74 3.78
C PRO A 253 -5.02 10.97 4.62
N SER A 254 -5.27 12.15 4.03
CA SER A 254 -5.05 13.44 4.65
C SER A 254 -6.11 14.42 4.13
N PHE A 255 -5.97 15.73 4.39
CA PHE A 255 -6.82 16.74 3.76
C PHE A 255 -6.85 16.66 2.23
N GLN A 256 -5.82 16.09 1.61
CA GLN A 256 -5.77 15.87 0.16
C GLN A 256 -6.88 14.94 -0.33
N ALA A 257 -7.31 13.97 0.50
CA ALA A 257 -8.41 13.07 0.16
C ALA A 257 -9.76 13.79 0.00
N LEU A 258 -9.89 15.00 0.54
CA LEU A 258 -11.09 15.83 0.32
C LEU A 258 -11.25 16.23 -1.15
N ILE A 259 -10.18 16.31 -1.94
CA ILE A 259 -10.22 16.71 -3.35
C ILE A 259 -11.06 15.73 -4.18
N PRO A 260 -10.72 14.43 -4.28
CA PRO A 260 -11.53 13.47 -5.03
C PRO A 260 -12.90 13.25 -4.39
N CYS A 261 -13.01 13.26 -3.05
CA CYS A 261 -14.29 13.12 -2.35
C CYS A 261 -15.25 14.28 -2.65
N LEU A 262 -14.75 15.53 -2.68
CA LEU A 262 -15.55 16.70 -3.06
C LEU A 262 -15.97 16.59 -4.54
N GLY A 263 -15.07 16.13 -5.41
CA GLY A 263 -15.41 15.85 -6.80
C GLY A 263 -16.60 14.89 -6.92
N ALA A 264 -16.52 13.74 -6.22
CA ALA A 264 -17.62 12.76 -6.19
C ALA A 264 -18.91 13.34 -5.58
N PHE A 265 -18.80 14.12 -4.50
CA PHE A 265 -19.96 14.79 -3.87
C PHE A 265 -20.68 15.73 -4.85
N LEU A 266 -19.94 16.59 -5.56
CA LEU A 266 -20.49 17.53 -6.53
C LEU A 266 -21.21 16.82 -7.69
N LEU A 267 -20.63 15.73 -8.19
CA LEU A 267 -21.26 14.92 -9.25
C LEU A 267 -22.52 14.21 -8.76
N LEU A 268 -22.52 13.64 -7.55
CA LEU A 268 -23.71 13.02 -6.94
C LEU A 268 -24.82 14.05 -6.68
N TYR A 269 -24.46 15.25 -6.23
CA TYR A 269 -25.39 16.33 -5.93
C TYR A 269 -26.09 16.83 -7.20
N THR A 270 -25.34 17.07 -8.27
CA THR A 270 -25.86 17.61 -9.54
C THR A 270 -26.49 16.55 -10.45
N GLN A 271 -26.34 15.26 -10.14
CA GLN A 271 -26.90 14.12 -10.88
C GLN A 271 -26.38 13.99 -12.33
N CYS A 272 -25.28 14.63 -12.67
CA CYS A 272 -24.60 14.57 -13.99
C CYS A 272 -25.55 14.68 -15.21
N ASN A 273 -26.56 15.55 -15.12
CA ASN A 273 -27.60 15.71 -16.13
C ASN A 273 -27.36 16.85 -17.13
N GLN A 274 -26.23 17.55 -16.99
CA GLN A 274 -25.78 18.61 -17.88
C GLN A 274 -24.44 18.23 -18.52
N TRP A 275 -24.11 18.81 -19.65
CA TRP A 275 -22.74 18.77 -20.11
C TRP A 275 -21.88 19.66 -19.19
N PRO A 276 -20.74 19.21 -18.64
CA PRO A 276 -19.91 18.05 -19.03
C PRO A 276 -20.21 16.73 -18.27
N GLY A 277 -21.13 16.69 -17.31
CA GLY A 277 -21.45 15.48 -16.54
C GLY A 277 -21.88 14.28 -17.40
N LEU A 278 -22.40 14.53 -18.60
CA LEU A 278 -22.74 13.50 -19.59
C LEU A 278 -21.54 12.66 -20.03
N VAL A 279 -20.30 13.15 -19.84
CA VAL A 279 -19.07 12.39 -20.13
C VAL A 279 -19.03 11.10 -19.31
N ILE A 280 -19.53 11.12 -18.09
CA ILE A 280 -19.61 9.92 -17.25
C ILE A 280 -21.02 9.30 -17.26
N ASN A 281 -22.07 10.10 -17.47
CA ASN A 281 -23.46 9.64 -17.51
C ASN A 281 -23.86 9.19 -18.92
N ASN A 282 -23.17 8.19 -19.47
CA ASN A 282 -23.46 7.58 -20.75
C ASN A 282 -23.60 6.06 -20.64
N ARG A 283 -24.02 5.41 -21.72
CA ARG A 283 -24.30 3.96 -21.72
C ARG A 283 -23.07 3.10 -21.42
N VAL A 284 -21.88 3.50 -21.90
CA VAL A 284 -20.64 2.75 -21.72
C VAL A 284 -20.19 2.83 -20.26
N MET A 285 -20.09 4.05 -19.71
CA MET A 285 -19.71 4.25 -18.32
C MET A 285 -20.71 3.62 -17.36
N SER A 286 -22.00 3.74 -17.65
CA SER A 286 -23.04 3.09 -16.83
C SER A 286 -22.96 1.56 -16.89
N PHE A 287 -22.58 0.97 -18.03
CA PHE A 287 -22.35 -0.46 -18.13
C PHE A 287 -21.14 -0.89 -17.28
N ILE A 288 -20.01 -0.20 -17.43
CA ILE A 288 -18.80 -0.46 -16.64
C ILE A 288 -19.10 -0.33 -15.14
N GLY A 289 -19.87 0.71 -14.75
CA GLY A 289 -20.28 0.90 -13.37
C GLY A 289 -21.18 -0.19 -12.80
N LYS A 290 -22.05 -0.79 -13.61
CA LYS A 290 -22.86 -1.95 -13.20
C LYS A 290 -22.03 -3.17 -12.87
N ILE A 291 -20.99 -3.42 -13.64
CA ILE A 291 -20.06 -4.56 -13.44
C ILE A 291 -18.86 -4.19 -12.55
N SER A 292 -18.77 -2.94 -12.08
CA SER A 292 -17.60 -2.42 -11.36
C SER A 292 -17.22 -3.23 -10.13
N TYR A 293 -18.20 -3.79 -9.42
CA TYR A 293 -17.94 -4.62 -8.24
C TYR A 293 -17.21 -5.92 -8.62
N CYS A 294 -17.71 -6.64 -9.63
CA CYS A 294 -17.04 -7.84 -10.12
C CYS A 294 -15.66 -7.51 -10.70
N LEU A 295 -15.53 -6.40 -11.44
CA LEU A 295 -14.24 -5.97 -12.00
C LEU A 295 -13.24 -5.64 -10.88
N TYR A 296 -13.68 -4.97 -9.80
CA TYR A 296 -12.86 -4.70 -8.63
C TYR A 296 -12.37 -6.00 -7.96
N LEU A 297 -13.20 -7.03 -7.90
CA LEU A 297 -12.82 -8.31 -7.30
C LEU A 297 -11.79 -9.08 -8.11
N VAL A 298 -11.89 -9.09 -9.45
CA VAL A 298 -11.07 -10.00 -10.29
C VAL A 298 -9.79 -9.38 -10.83
N HIS A 299 -9.75 -8.03 -11.04
CA HIS A 299 -8.62 -7.40 -11.74
C HIS A 299 -7.29 -7.61 -11.02
N TRP A 300 -7.25 -7.43 -9.70
CA TRP A 300 -6.02 -7.48 -8.94
C TRP A 300 -5.41 -8.90 -8.85
N PRO A 301 -6.17 -9.97 -8.49
CA PRO A 301 -5.63 -11.32 -8.56
C PRO A 301 -5.08 -11.68 -9.94
N ILE A 302 -5.76 -11.29 -11.02
CA ILE A 302 -5.30 -11.54 -12.39
C ILE A 302 -3.97 -10.84 -12.66
N ILE A 303 -3.83 -9.57 -12.29
CA ILE A 303 -2.58 -8.82 -12.41
C ILE A 303 -1.46 -9.54 -11.64
N ILE A 304 -1.72 -9.93 -10.39
CA ILE A 304 -0.70 -10.56 -9.53
C ILE A 304 -0.24 -11.91 -10.06
N PHE A 305 -1.16 -12.78 -10.50
CA PHE A 305 -0.75 -14.05 -11.09
C PHE A 305 0.00 -13.89 -12.40
N PHE A 306 -0.32 -12.85 -13.16
CA PHE A 306 0.39 -12.54 -14.39
C PHE A 306 1.80 -12.02 -14.11
N LEU A 307 1.96 -11.12 -13.12
CA LEU A 307 3.26 -10.60 -12.67
C LEU A 307 4.14 -11.70 -12.06
N TYR A 308 3.56 -12.62 -11.29
CA TYR A 308 4.32 -13.71 -10.68
C TYR A 308 5.01 -14.62 -11.71
N GLN A 309 4.45 -14.75 -12.89
CA GLN A 309 5.03 -15.59 -13.96
C GLN A 309 6.02 -14.83 -14.86
N ARG A 310 6.15 -13.52 -14.70
CA ARG A 310 7.00 -12.66 -15.53
C ARG A 310 8.08 -11.99 -14.71
N VAL A 311 9.25 -11.84 -15.33
CA VAL A 311 10.36 -11.04 -14.79
C VAL A 311 10.35 -9.62 -15.37
N GLU A 312 9.82 -9.46 -16.59
CA GLU A 312 9.81 -8.19 -17.32
C GLU A 312 8.64 -7.30 -16.91
N PRO A 313 8.82 -5.97 -16.90
CA PRO A 313 7.73 -5.01 -16.73
C PRO A 313 6.60 -5.26 -17.74
N LEU A 314 5.36 -4.88 -17.37
CA LEU A 314 4.20 -5.03 -18.24
C LEU A 314 4.32 -4.12 -19.47
N ASP A 315 4.59 -4.69 -20.62
CA ASP A 315 4.49 -4.03 -21.90
C ASP A 315 3.02 -3.73 -22.25
N ILE A 316 2.80 -2.94 -23.29
CA ILE A 316 1.44 -2.53 -23.70
C ILE A 316 0.58 -3.75 -24.09
N PHE A 317 1.18 -4.78 -24.69
CA PHE A 317 0.47 -5.98 -25.11
C PHE A 317 0.01 -6.81 -23.91
N ALA A 318 0.89 -6.99 -22.91
CA ALA A 318 0.55 -7.64 -21.64
C ALA A 318 -0.58 -6.89 -20.90
N LYS A 319 -0.51 -5.55 -20.85
CA LYS A 319 -1.58 -4.74 -20.24
C LYS A 319 -2.92 -4.95 -20.95
N LEU A 320 -2.95 -4.99 -22.27
CA LEU A 320 -4.16 -5.25 -23.05
C LEU A 320 -4.72 -6.64 -22.80
N ILE A 321 -3.88 -7.67 -22.71
CA ILE A 321 -4.29 -9.05 -22.37
C ILE A 321 -4.91 -9.09 -20.98
N ILE A 322 -4.27 -8.47 -19.98
CA ILE A 322 -4.78 -8.43 -18.60
C ILE A 322 -6.13 -7.71 -18.56
N ILE A 323 -6.29 -6.59 -19.25
CA ILE A 323 -7.55 -5.86 -19.36
C ILE A 323 -8.63 -6.76 -19.95
N ALA A 324 -8.36 -7.36 -21.11
CA ALA A 324 -9.32 -8.23 -21.79
C ALA A 324 -9.74 -9.41 -20.91
N PHE A 325 -8.78 -10.09 -20.27
CA PHE A 325 -9.05 -11.23 -19.38
C PHE A 325 -9.82 -10.79 -18.13
N SER A 326 -9.51 -9.62 -17.55
CA SER A 326 -10.25 -9.06 -16.43
C SER A 326 -11.69 -8.75 -16.79
N PHE A 327 -11.96 -8.19 -17.97
CA PHE A 327 -13.34 -7.95 -18.42
C PHE A 327 -14.10 -9.25 -18.72
N ILE A 328 -13.46 -10.25 -19.34
CA ILE A 328 -14.08 -11.58 -19.58
C ILE A 328 -14.45 -12.23 -18.24
N ALA A 329 -13.52 -12.30 -17.29
CA ALA A 329 -13.76 -12.86 -15.96
C ALA A 329 -14.86 -12.08 -15.20
N THR A 330 -14.86 -10.74 -15.32
CA THR A 330 -15.91 -9.88 -14.76
C THR A 330 -17.28 -10.21 -15.31
N ILE A 331 -17.41 -10.30 -16.63
CA ILE A 331 -18.67 -10.61 -17.32
C ILE A 331 -19.15 -12.00 -16.90
N ALA A 332 -18.25 -12.98 -16.86
CA ALA A 332 -18.58 -14.32 -16.40
C ALA A 332 -19.07 -14.30 -14.93
N LEU A 333 -18.35 -13.67 -14.02
CA LEU A 333 -18.72 -13.56 -12.62
C LEU A 333 -20.08 -12.83 -12.43
N HIS A 334 -20.30 -11.74 -13.17
CA HIS A 334 -21.53 -10.96 -13.10
C HIS A 334 -22.76 -11.74 -13.58
N TYR A 335 -22.68 -12.36 -14.76
CA TYR A 335 -23.83 -13.03 -15.37
C TYR A 335 -24.08 -14.44 -14.83
N PHE A 336 -23.03 -15.19 -14.43
CA PHE A 336 -23.18 -16.57 -13.96
C PHE A 336 -23.29 -16.71 -12.45
N ILE A 337 -22.81 -15.73 -11.66
CA ILE A 337 -22.82 -15.80 -10.19
C ILE A 337 -23.64 -14.66 -9.58
N GLU A 338 -23.30 -13.39 -9.85
CA GLU A 338 -23.95 -12.25 -9.18
C GLU A 338 -25.43 -12.15 -9.51
N ILE A 339 -25.79 -12.04 -10.79
CA ILE A 339 -27.20 -11.87 -11.21
C ILE A 339 -28.09 -13.05 -10.83
N PRO A 340 -27.72 -14.33 -11.09
CA PRO A 340 -28.58 -15.46 -10.75
C PRO A 340 -28.87 -15.56 -9.25
N ILE A 341 -27.89 -15.24 -8.40
CA ILE A 341 -28.10 -15.31 -6.95
C ILE A 341 -28.84 -14.07 -6.43
N TRP A 342 -28.49 -12.87 -6.90
CA TRP A 342 -29.10 -11.64 -6.41
C TRP A 342 -30.53 -11.43 -6.92
N LYS A 343 -30.78 -11.66 -8.22
CA LYS A 343 -32.08 -11.40 -8.88
C LYS A 343 -32.85 -12.69 -9.22
N GLY A 344 -32.24 -13.85 -9.06
CA GLY A 344 -32.85 -15.14 -9.41
C GLY A 344 -34.02 -15.48 -8.47
N LYS A 345 -35.13 -15.95 -9.04
CA LYS A 345 -36.33 -16.32 -8.26
C LYS A 345 -36.02 -17.32 -7.13
N ARG A 346 -35.13 -18.30 -7.41
CA ARG A 346 -34.78 -19.35 -6.45
C ARG A 346 -34.10 -18.84 -5.19
N PHE A 347 -33.27 -17.79 -5.29
CA PHE A 347 -32.54 -17.22 -4.14
C PHE A 347 -33.26 -16.04 -3.50
N SER A 348 -34.12 -15.32 -4.24
CA SER A 348 -34.90 -14.22 -3.71
C SER A 348 -35.91 -14.65 -2.64
N THR A 349 -36.40 -15.91 -2.72
CA THR A 349 -37.36 -16.49 -1.77
C THR A 349 -36.74 -17.08 -0.51
N LEU A 350 -35.40 -17.14 -0.41
CA LEU A 350 -34.72 -17.66 0.79
C LEU A 350 -34.97 -16.73 1.98
N SER A 351 -35.30 -17.33 3.14
CA SER A 351 -35.39 -16.61 4.40
C SER A 351 -34.02 -16.02 4.79
N ASN A 352 -34.03 -14.94 5.58
CA ASN A 352 -32.81 -14.27 6.05
C ASN A 352 -31.89 -15.24 6.82
N GLU A 353 -32.46 -16.15 7.60
CA GLU A 353 -31.74 -17.17 8.35
C GLU A 353 -31.00 -18.17 7.45
N ARG A 354 -31.68 -18.65 6.40
CA ARG A 354 -31.05 -19.55 5.41
C ARG A 354 -29.92 -18.86 4.66
N VAL A 355 -30.08 -17.59 4.33
CA VAL A 355 -28.98 -16.80 3.71
C VAL A 355 -27.79 -16.71 4.65
N GLY A 356 -28.04 -16.39 5.93
CA GLY A 356 -26.99 -16.36 6.95
C GLY A 356 -26.26 -17.70 7.08
N LEU A 357 -27.02 -18.80 7.16
CA LEU A 357 -26.44 -20.14 7.27
C LEU A 357 -25.57 -20.50 6.05
N ILE A 358 -26.04 -20.21 4.82
CA ILE A 358 -25.29 -20.46 3.59
C ILE A 358 -23.98 -19.65 3.60
N CYS A 359 -24.04 -18.37 3.99
CA CYS A 359 -22.84 -17.55 4.10
C CYS A 359 -21.84 -18.12 5.11
N CYS A 360 -22.30 -18.54 6.30
CA CYS A 360 -21.45 -19.14 7.31
C CYS A 360 -20.78 -20.44 6.82
N VAL A 361 -21.53 -21.33 6.17
CA VAL A 361 -20.99 -22.57 5.61
C VAL A 361 -19.90 -22.27 4.55
N LEU A 362 -20.17 -21.35 3.62
CA LEU A 362 -19.21 -20.99 2.57
C LEU A 362 -17.95 -20.34 3.16
N ILE A 363 -18.09 -19.49 4.18
CA ILE A 363 -16.94 -18.93 4.91
C ILE A 363 -16.09 -20.06 5.50
N VAL A 364 -16.69 -21.00 6.22
CA VAL A 364 -15.97 -22.11 6.86
C VAL A 364 -15.25 -22.99 5.82
N VAL A 365 -15.93 -23.31 4.71
CA VAL A 365 -15.36 -24.14 3.62
C VAL A 365 -14.10 -23.50 3.01
N VAL A 366 -14.05 -22.18 2.91
CA VAL A 366 -12.90 -21.48 2.35
C VAL A 366 -11.85 -21.19 3.43
N MET A 367 -12.27 -20.79 4.61
CA MET A 367 -11.42 -20.34 5.71
C MET A 367 -10.60 -21.49 6.33
N VAL A 368 -11.20 -22.69 6.51
CA VAL A 368 -10.51 -23.80 7.17
C VAL A 368 -9.29 -24.29 6.39
N PRO A 369 -9.37 -24.60 5.09
CA PRO A 369 -8.18 -24.93 4.29
C PRO A 369 -7.14 -23.80 4.28
N ALA A 370 -7.60 -22.55 4.21
CA ALA A 370 -6.71 -21.38 4.21
C ALA A 370 -5.96 -21.24 5.55
N ALA A 371 -6.63 -21.48 6.68
CA ALA A 371 -6.00 -21.47 8.01
C ALA A 371 -4.94 -22.58 8.15
N ILE A 372 -5.20 -23.77 7.59
CA ILE A 372 -4.24 -24.87 7.56
C ILE A 372 -3.00 -24.46 6.75
N VAL A 373 -3.21 -23.89 5.55
CA VAL A 373 -2.11 -23.40 4.71
C VAL A 373 -1.35 -22.28 5.40
N TRP A 374 -2.04 -21.33 6.03
CA TRP A 374 -1.40 -20.23 6.76
C TRP A 374 -0.50 -20.72 7.91
N THR A 375 -0.95 -21.73 8.64
CA THR A 375 -0.21 -22.25 9.79
C THR A 375 0.87 -23.26 9.42
N LYS A 376 0.58 -24.15 8.46
CA LYS A 376 1.44 -25.29 8.09
C LYS A 376 2.19 -25.10 6.76
N GLY A 377 1.88 -24.06 5.98
CA GLY A 377 2.47 -23.80 4.66
C GLY A 377 1.94 -24.66 3.53
N SER A 378 1.18 -25.74 3.79
CA SER A 378 0.57 -26.61 2.76
C SER A 378 -0.60 -27.41 3.33
N LEU A 379 -1.42 -27.99 2.42
CA LEU A 379 -2.37 -29.04 2.78
C LEU A 379 -1.64 -30.40 2.77
N SER A 380 -1.91 -31.26 3.76
CA SER A 380 -1.19 -32.51 4.04
C SER A 380 -1.08 -33.52 2.89
N TRP A 381 -1.89 -33.38 1.85
CA TRP A 381 -1.88 -34.26 0.67
C TRP A 381 -0.77 -33.96 -0.35
N LYS A 382 -0.11 -32.80 -0.27
CA LYS A 382 0.96 -32.39 -1.17
C LYS A 382 2.35 -32.74 -0.63
N GLY A 383 2.45 -33.82 0.13
CA GLY A 383 3.68 -34.35 0.73
C GLY A 383 3.78 -34.00 2.23
N SER A 384 3.71 -35.03 3.04
CA SER A 384 3.86 -34.96 4.50
C SER A 384 5.31 -34.78 4.96
N ASP A 385 6.24 -34.64 4.03
CA ASP A 385 7.64 -34.51 4.39
C ASP A 385 7.98 -33.06 4.66
N LEU A 386 8.35 -32.84 5.89
CA LEU A 386 8.86 -31.61 6.47
C LEU A 386 10.20 -31.14 5.88
N GLU A 387 10.57 -31.57 4.70
CA GLU A 387 11.66 -30.96 3.96
C GLU A 387 11.14 -29.64 3.38
N LEU A 388 11.42 -28.57 4.11
CA LEU A 388 11.35 -27.20 3.58
C LEU A 388 12.10 -27.21 2.27
N ASP A 389 11.50 -26.67 1.21
CA ASP A 389 12.19 -26.42 -0.05
C ASP A 389 13.56 -25.78 0.28
N PRO A 390 14.67 -26.30 -0.25
CA PRO A 390 16.00 -25.79 0.05
C PRO A 390 16.13 -24.27 -0.15
N VAL A 391 15.41 -23.71 -1.13
CA VAL A 391 15.38 -22.27 -1.42
C VAL A 391 14.62 -21.51 -0.33
N GLU A 392 13.44 -22.00 0.10
CA GLU A 392 12.68 -21.39 1.20
C GLU A 392 13.43 -21.45 2.52
N THR A 393 14.03 -22.59 2.81
CA THR A 393 14.87 -22.76 4.01
C THR A 393 16.02 -21.77 3.99
N SER A 394 16.66 -21.58 2.84
CA SER A 394 17.71 -20.59 2.64
C SER A 394 17.20 -19.17 2.91
N ILE A 395 16.11 -18.77 2.28
CA ILE A 395 15.51 -17.42 2.47
C ILE A 395 15.14 -17.17 3.93
N PHE A 396 14.47 -18.13 4.58
CA PHE A 396 14.10 -18.02 5.99
C PHE A 396 15.33 -17.90 6.90
N LEU A 397 16.32 -18.74 6.68
CA LEU A 397 17.55 -18.76 7.46
C LEU A 397 18.34 -17.46 7.28
N GLU A 398 18.44 -16.97 6.04
CA GLU A 398 19.10 -15.72 5.71
C GLU A 398 18.44 -14.53 6.42
N ARG A 399 17.11 -14.44 6.42
CA ARG A 399 16.37 -13.40 7.14
C ARG A 399 16.61 -13.49 8.64
N LYS A 400 16.52 -14.67 9.22
CA LYS A 400 16.76 -14.89 10.65
C LYS A 400 18.17 -14.49 11.06
N LEU A 401 19.18 -14.89 10.27
CA LEU A 401 20.58 -14.52 10.51
C LEU A 401 20.79 -13.01 10.39
N ARG A 402 20.16 -12.38 9.40
CA ARG A 402 20.19 -10.92 9.25
C ARG A 402 19.63 -10.22 10.48
N ASP A 403 18.43 -10.61 10.93
CA ASP A 403 17.76 -9.98 12.07
C ASP A 403 18.57 -10.14 13.37
N GLN A 404 19.15 -11.31 13.58
CA GLN A 404 20.04 -11.56 14.72
C GLN A 404 21.29 -10.67 14.67
N LEU A 405 21.91 -10.53 13.50
CA LEU A 405 23.11 -9.73 13.31
C LEU A 405 22.80 -8.23 13.44
N ASN A 406 21.71 -7.77 12.86
CA ASN A 406 21.25 -6.40 12.98
C ASN A 406 20.97 -6.03 14.45
N LYS A 407 20.30 -6.92 15.19
CA LYS A 407 20.08 -6.75 16.64
C LYS A 407 21.40 -6.68 17.40
N LYS A 408 22.37 -7.56 17.08
CA LYS A 408 23.68 -7.56 17.71
C LYS A 408 24.40 -6.23 17.47
N LEU A 409 24.40 -5.70 16.24
CA LEU A 409 25.07 -4.47 15.88
C LEU A 409 24.40 -3.24 16.49
N SER A 410 23.06 -3.20 16.55
CA SER A 410 22.32 -2.07 17.14
C SER A 410 22.35 -2.00 18.67
N THR A 411 22.67 -3.11 19.33
CA THR A 411 22.84 -3.15 20.80
C THR A 411 24.30 -3.12 21.25
N HIS A 412 25.25 -3.14 20.30
CA HIS A 412 26.68 -3.09 20.62
C HIS A 412 27.07 -1.70 21.13
N GLN A 413 27.83 -1.66 22.24
CA GLN A 413 28.47 -0.45 22.75
C GLN A 413 29.97 -0.55 22.52
N PHE A 414 30.61 0.54 22.18
CA PHE A 414 32.06 0.57 22.00
C PHE A 414 32.80 0.39 23.33
N SER A 415 33.89 -0.37 23.29
CA SER A 415 34.77 -0.52 24.43
C SER A 415 35.57 0.76 24.69
N GLU A 416 36.16 0.88 25.88
CA GLU A 416 37.09 1.99 26.21
C GLU A 416 38.48 1.80 25.61
N ASP A 417 38.76 0.69 24.87
CA ASP A 417 40.07 0.42 24.29
C ASP A 417 40.44 1.47 23.23
N PRO A 418 41.47 2.29 23.47
CA PRO A 418 41.89 3.35 22.56
C PRO A 418 42.65 2.82 21.32
N LYS A 419 43.03 1.53 21.30
CA LYS A 419 43.72 0.92 20.18
C LYS A 419 42.80 0.43 19.08
N LYS A 420 41.49 0.40 19.36
CA LYS A 420 40.48 -0.03 18.41
C LYS A 420 39.86 1.13 17.68
N GLU A 421 39.74 1.00 16.40
CA GLU A 421 38.96 1.90 15.58
C GLU A 421 37.47 1.61 15.78
N LYS A 422 36.68 2.68 16.09
CA LYS A 422 35.27 2.59 16.43
C LYS A 422 34.44 3.07 15.26
N LEU A 423 33.92 2.11 14.49
CA LEU A 423 33.17 2.35 13.25
C LEU A 423 31.67 2.39 13.54
N LEU A 424 31.06 3.56 13.42
CA LEU A 424 29.63 3.76 13.58
C LEU A 424 28.95 3.85 12.21
N PHE A 425 27.98 2.98 11.96
CA PHE A 425 27.11 3.05 10.78
C PHE A 425 25.80 3.73 11.17
N LEU A 426 25.60 4.93 10.63
CA LEU A 426 24.48 5.81 10.94
C LEU A 426 23.53 5.85 9.74
N GLY A 427 22.23 5.59 9.96
CA GLY A 427 21.23 5.65 8.90
C GLY A 427 20.00 4.78 9.14
N ASP A 428 19.27 4.51 8.07
CA ASP A 428 18.03 3.72 8.06
C ASP A 428 18.30 2.19 8.11
N SER A 429 17.39 1.38 7.58
CA SER A 429 17.51 -0.09 7.52
C SER A 429 18.72 -0.60 6.73
N HIS A 430 19.39 0.26 5.96
CA HIS A 430 20.60 -0.08 5.21
C HIS A 430 21.88 0.01 6.05
N SER A 431 21.85 0.78 7.16
CA SER A 431 23.03 0.93 8.02
C SER A 431 23.46 -0.38 8.69
N PRO A 432 22.57 -1.26 9.19
CA PRO A 432 22.96 -2.56 9.72
C PRO A 432 23.49 -3.52 8.65
N ASP A 433 22.95 -3.50 7.42
CA ASP A 433 23.46 -4.34 6.34
C ASP A 433 24.87 -3.97 5.94
N LEU A 434 25.18 -2.67 5.91
CA LEU A 434 26.52 -2.18 5.64
C LEU A 434 27.49 -2.52 6.77
N GLY A 435 27.07 -2.29 8.04
CA GLY A 435 27.87 -2.67 9.21
C GLY A 435 28.18 -4.17 9.24
N ALA A 436 27.20 -5.01 8.85
CA ALA A 436 27.38 -6.45 8.73
C ALA A 436 28.35 -6.85 7.61
N ALA A 437 28.32 -6.13 6.47
CA ALA A 437 29.26 -6.35 5.38
C ALA A 437 30.70 -5.98 5.78
N PHE A 438 30.88 -4.93 6.56
CA PHE A 438 32.19 -4.59 7.12
C PHE A 438 32.66 -5.59 8.16
N LEU A 439 31.78 -6.04 9.07
CA LEU A 439 32.13 -6.99 10.14
C LEU A 439 32.77 -8.29 9.62
N GLY A 440 32.28 -8.78 8.47
CA GLY A 440 32.83 -9.97 7.83
C GLY A 440 34.18 -9.76 7.12
N ASN A 441 34.56 -8.50 6.85
CA ASN A 441 35.68 -8.18 5.95
C ASN A 441 36.75 -7.26 6.56
N ILE A 442 36.63 -6.91 7.84
CA ILE A 442 37.59 -6.08 8.59
C ILE A 442 38.11 -6.84 9.80
N ASN A 443 39.32 -6.51 10.24
CA ASN A 443 39.93 -7.20 11.39
C ASN A 443 39.23 -6.86 12.71
N PRO A 444 38.54 -7.82 13.36
CA PRO A 444 37.76 -7.55 14.58
C PRO A 444 38.61 -7.25 15.82
N GLN A 445 39.92 -7.55 15.78
CA GLN A 445 40.84 -7.21 16.88
C GLN A 445 41.20 -5.73 16.87
N LYS A 446 41.17 -5.10 15.70
CA LYS A 446 41.53 -3.69 15.50
C LYS A 446 40.29 -2.78 15.38
N ASN A 447 39.12 -3.33 15.13
CA ASN A 447 37.91 -2.54 14.82
C ASN A 447 36.73 -3.03 15.62
N GLU A 448 35.89 -2.09 16.06
CA GLU A 448 34.56 -2.31 16.63
C GLU A 448 33.51 -1.68 15.75
N ILE A 449 32.40 -2.37 15.57
CA ILE A 449 31.31 -1.92 14.69
C ILE A 449 30.03 -1.82 15.49
N ALA A 450 29.37 -0.65 15.41
CA ALA A 450 28.04 -0.42 15.93
C ALA A 450 27.16 0.23 14.86
N THR A 451 25.84 0.12 15.02
CA THR A 451 24.88 0.76 14.13
C THR A 451 23.91 1.61 14.95
N LEU A 452 23.49 2.74 14.39
CA LEU A 452 22.54 3.64 15.02
C LEU A 452 21.56 4.16 13.97
N GLY A 453 20.25 4.12 14.30
CA GLY A 453 19.20 4.62 13.41
C GLY A 453 19.23 6.14 13.31
N PHE A 454 19.11 6.67 12.09
CA PHE A 454 18.92 8.08 11.82
C PHE A 454 18.28 8.27 10.44
N ASP A 455 17.05 8.81 10.41
CA ASP A 455 16.26 8.92 9.17
C ASP A 455 16.86 9.99 8.23
N ASP A 456 16.86 9.72 6.92
CA ASP A 456 17.32 10.65 5.88
C ASP A 456 16.52 11.96 5.86
N GLU A 457 15.24 11.93 6.18
CA GLU A 457 14.40 13.14 6.27
C GLU A 457 14.88 14.09 7.38
N CYS A 458 15.54 13.58 8.41
CA CYS A 458 16.05 14.38 9.52
C CYS A 458 17.38 15.09 9.22
N PHE A 459 18.01 14.86 8.07
CA PHE A 459 19.11 15.70 7.60
C PHE A 459 18.66 17.13 7.29
N THR A 460 17.38 17.33 6.92
CA THR A 460 16.86 18.65 6.58
C THR A 460 16.54 19.49 7.83
N LYS A 461 16.53 20.84 7.67
CA LYS A 461 15.96 21.76 8.66
C LYS A 461 14.44 21.91 8.53
N GLN A 462 13.84 21.36 7.49
CA GLN A 462 12.42 21.50 7.27
C GLN A 462 11.64 20.83 8.39
N ASP A 463 10.62 21.53 8.87
CA ASP A 463 9.69 21.01 9.86
C ASP A 463 8.87 19.86 9.23
N THR A 464 9.08 18.66 9.71
CA THR A 464 8.43 17.44 9.20
C THR A 464 6.99 17.27 9.67
N ARG A 465 6.53 18.16 10.58
CA ARG A 465 5.16 18.11 11.11
C ARG A 465 4.13 18.47 10.04
N ASN A 466 3.01 17.76 10.03
CA ASN A 466 1.84 18.17 9.26
C ASN A 466 1.13 19.39 9.91
N VAL A 467 0.14 19.94 9.18
CA VAL A 467 -0.58 21.16 9.60
C VAL A 467 -1.19 21.02 11.00
N LEU A 468 -1.82 19.86 11.27
CA LEU A 468 -2.47 19.63 12.55
C LEU A 468 -1.49 19.45 13.71
N GLN A 469 -0.37 18.76 13.47
CA GLN A 469 0.71 18.62 14.46
C GLN A 469 1.30 19.97 14.85
N LYS A 470 1.49 20.88 13.87
CA LYS A 470 1.92 22.27 14.13
C LYS A 470 0.90 23.02 14.97
N LEU A 471 -0.38 22.94 14.63
CA LEU A 471 -1.47 23.58 15.39
C LEU A 471 -1.58 23.06 16.83
N LEU A 472 -1.31 21.78 17.06
CA LEU A 472 -1.33 21.16 18.39
C LEU A 472 -0.04 21.36 19.17
N GLY A 473 0.93 22.11 18.65
CA GLY A 473 2.19 22.38 19.32
C GLY A 473 3.07 21.15 19.56
N LYS A 474 2.90 20.07 18.77
CA LYS A 474 3.72 18.85 18.89
C LYS A 474 5.16 19.14 18.51
N SER A 475 6.10 18.51 19.20
CA SER A 475 7.52 18.57 18.84
C SER A 475 7.75 17.87 17.49
N ASP A 476 8.64 18.42 16.68
CA ASP A 476 9.07 17.78 15.43
C ASP A 476 9.81 16.48 15.75
N PRO A 477 9.42 15.32 15.17
CA PRO A 477 10.11 14.05 15.37
C PRO A 477 11.60 14.13 15.09
N CYS A 478 12.01 14.85 14.06
CA CYS A 478 13.43 15.02 13.72
C CYS A 478 14.21 15.86 14.75
N VAL A 479 13.56 16.77 15.45
CA VAL A 479 14.20 17.49 16.57
C VAL A 479 14.50 16.53 17.71
N ILE A 480 13.53 15.64 18.03
CA ILE A 480 13.70 14.62 19.08
C ILE A 480 14.80 13.63 18.69
N GLU A 481 14.80 13.19 17.45
CA GLU A 481 15.79 12.23 16.94
C GLU A 481 17.20 12.84 16.95
N LYS A 482 17.37 14.09 16.51
CA LYS A 482 18.63 14.83 16.62
C LYS A 482 19.09 15.00 18.07
N GLN A 483 18.18 15.25 19.00
CA GLN A 483 18.53 15.34 20.44
C GLN A 483 19.03 14.00 20.98
N HIS A 484 18.35 12.89 20.66
CA HIS A 484 18.79 11.55 21.04
C HIS A 484 20.15 11.21 20.43
N LEU A 485 20.35 11.53 19.15
CA LEU A 485 21.62 11.30 18.48
C LEU A 485 22.75 12.09 19.12
N ALA A 486 22.56 13.37 19.42
CA ALA A 486 23.56 14.22 20.08
C ALA A 486 23.94 13.76 21.49
N GLN A 487 23.02 13.07 22.18
CA GLN A 487 23.25 12.49 23.51
C GLN A 487 23.91 11.12 23.45
N SER A 488 23.92 10.45 22.28
CA SER A 488 24.43 9.08 22.11
C SER A 488 25.93 8.98 22.40
N ASP A 489 26.30 8.05 23.29
CA ASP A 489 27.70 7.73 23.58
C ASP A 489 28.41 7.09 22.37
N LEU A 490 27.65 6.37 21.53
CA LEU A 490 28.18 5.80 20.27
C LEU A 490 28.64 6.92 19.33
N LEU A 491 27.84 8.00 19.17
CA LEU A 491 28.22 9.11 18.31
C LEU A 491 29.48 9.84 18.84
N LYS A 492 29.56 10.05 20.16
CA LYS A 492 30.65 10.79 20.80
C LYS A 492 31.96 10.00 20.81
N SER A 493 31.89 8.67 20.94
CA SER A 493 33.05 7.79 21.04
C SER A 493 33.51 7.20 19.70
N ALA A 494 32.74 7.36 18.63
CA ALA A 494 33.11 6.92 17.30
C ALA A 494 34.39 7.60 16.82
N THR A 495 35.25 6.84 16.14
CA THR A 495 36.43 7.36 15.41
C THR A 495 36.10 7.62 13.94
N THR A 496 35.21 6.81 13.39
CA THR A 496 34.78 6.89 12.00
C THR A 496 33.25 6.68 11.92
N ILE A 497 32.56 7.49 11.15
CA ILE A 497 31.11 7.43 10.94
C ILE A 497 30.84 7.24 9.46
N PHE A 498 30.06 6.20 9.12
CA PHE A 498 29.53 5.95 7.78
C PHE A 498 28.06 6.34 7.77
N ILE A 499 27.68 7.31 6.93
CA ILE A 499 26.30 7.73 6.77
C ILE A 499 25.74 7.00 5.56
N THR A 500 24.70 6.16 5.78
CA THR A 500 24.10 5.32 4.76
C THR A 500 22.59 5.27 4.92
N ASN A 501 21.89 5.85 3.98
CA ASN A 501 20.43 5.92 3.92
C ASN A 501 19.94 5.56 2.53
N TYR A 502 18.65 5.27 2.41
CA TYR A 502 17.95 5.38 1.13
C TYR A 502 17.67 6.86 0.85
N TRP A 503 18.64 7.52 0.20
CA TRP A 503 18.59 8.94 -0.04
C TRP A 503 17.47 9.34 -1.00
N ARG A 504 16.67 10.32 -0.60
CA ARG A 504 15.60 10.90 -1.41
C ARG A 504 15.99 12.29 -1.90
N PRO A 505 15.46 12.78 -3.05
CA PRO A 505 15.76 14.14 -3.52
C PRO A 505 15.45 15.24 -2.50
N LYS A 506 14.48 15.00 -1.59
CA LYS A 506 14.15 15.94 -0.50
C LYS A 506 15.26 16.03 0.55
N SER A 507 15.86 14.90 0.91
CA SER A 507 16.89 14.80 1.92
C SER A 507 18.19 15.49 1.51
N LEU A 508 18.48 15.47 0.20
CA LEU A 508 19.66 16.14 -0.33
C LEU A 508 19.63 17.66 -0.16
N LYS A 509 18.46 18.28 -0.11
CA LYS A 509 18.32 19.74 0.11
C LYS A 509 18.80 20.19 1.49
N GLY A 510 18.81 19.31 2.49
CA GLY A 510 19.26 19.59 3.85
C GLY A 510 20.60 18.95 4.18
N PHE A 511 21.30 18.40 3.21
CA PHE A 511 22.53 17.64 3.41
C PHE A 511 23.59 18.42 4.22
N GLU A 512 23.87 19.67 3.82
CA GLU A 512 24.86 20.51 4.50
C GLU A 512 24.50 20.79 5.97
N ASP A 513 23.22 20.99 6.27
CA ASP A 513 22.72 21.20 7.63
C ASP A 513 22.87 19.94 8.49
N GLY A 514 22.61 18.76 7.91
CA GLY A 514 22.82 17.48 8.57
C GLY A 514 24.30 17.24 8.89
N ILE A 515 25.18 17.52 7.95
CA ILE A 515 26.63 17.41 8.16
C ILE A 515 27.12 18.43 9.21
N ALA A 516 26.64 19.67 9.17
CA ALA A 516 26.98 20.67 10.18
C ALA A 516 26.55 20.22 11.59
N PHE A 517 25.36 19.65 11.72
CA PHE A 517 24.87 19.07 12.97
C PHE A 517 25.79 17.94 13.48
N LEU A 518 26.20 17.01 12.63
CA LEU A 518 27.08 15.92 13.02
C LEU A 518 28.44 16.45 13.44
N ARG A 519 29.06 17.34 12.68
CA ARG A 519 30.35 17.96 13.02
C ARG A 519 30.32 18.71 14.35
N ALA A 520 29.19 19.24 14.74
CA ALA A 520 29.02 19.91 16.04
C ALA A 520 28.96 18.93 17.23
N ASN A 521 28.63 17.62 16.96
CA ASN A 521 28.40 16.62 18.00
C ASN A 521 29.43 15.48 18.04
N THR A 522 30.36 15.42 17.07
CA THR A 522 31.40 14.39 17.03
C THR A 522 32.71 14.92 16.45
N LYS A 523 33.82 14.26 16.80
CA LYS A 523 35.16 14.49 16.22
C LYS A 523 35.53 13.38 15.21
N ALA A 524 34.62 12.44 14.93
CA ALA A 524 34.88 11.32 14.04
C ALA A 524 35.08 11.77 12.59
N ASN A 525 35.82 10.99 11.83
CA ASN A 525 35.88 11.12 10.39
C ASN A 525 34.56 10.66 9.77
N ILE A 526 33.94 11.49 8.91
CA ILE A 526 32.64 11.21 8.32
C ILE A 526 32.83 10.77 6.88
N TYR A 527 32.23 9.64 6.55
CA TYR A 527 32.14 9.08 5.21
C TYR A 527 30.69 9.05 4.76
N ILE A 528 30.45 9.48 3.55
CA ILE A 528 29.14 9.36 2.90
C ILE A 528 29.16 8.10 2.05
N VAL A 529 28.17 7.22 2.28
CA VAL A 529 27.98 6.03 1.47
C VAL A 529 26.88 6.29 0.47
N GLY A 530 27.19 6.06 -0.79
CA GLY A 530 26.30 6.29 -1.91
C GLY A 530 25.00 5.50 -1.82
N GLN A 531 24.06 5.88 -2.67
CA GLN A 531 22.76 5.23 -2.79
C GLN A 531 22.92 3.72 -3.02
N ASN A 532 22.08 2.92 -2.36
CA ASN A 532 22.02 1.50 -2.66
C ASN A 532 21.44 1.27 -4.06
N THR A 533 21.92 0.24 -4.75
CA THR A 533 21.27 -0.20 -5.98
C THR A 533 19.98 -0.92 -5.63
N VAL A 534 18.87 -0.37 -6.07
CA VAL A 534 17.54 -0.93 -5.86
C VAL A 534 17.08 -1.59 -7.16
N PHE A 535 16.58 -2.80 -7.04
CA PHE A 535 16.01 -3.55 -8.15
C PHE A 535 14.51 -3.76 -7.89
N PRO A 536 13.66 -2.83 -8.33
CA PRO A 536 12.22 -2.90 -8.07
C PRO A 536 11.56 -4.19 -8.54
N GLU A 537 12.07 -4.76 -9.62
CA GLU A 537 11.57 -6.00 -10.22
C GLU A 537 12.16 -7.27 -9.57
N TYR A 538 13.10 -7.12 -8.62
CA TYR A 538 13.66 -8.29 -7.94
C TYR A 538 12.71 -8.84 -6.90
N GLU A 539 12.34 -10.09 -7.10
CA GLU A 539 11.53 -10.88 -6.18
C GLU A 539 12.29 -12.15 -5.75
N PRO A 540 12.18 -12.57 -4.49
CA PRO A 540 12.83 -13.80 -4.01
C PRO A 540 12.45 -15.05 -4.82
N SER A 541 11.27 -15.06 -5.45
CA SER A 541 10.81 -16.12 -6.37
C SER A 541 11.71 -16.34 -7.57
N LEU A 542 12.49 -15.33 -7.97
CA LEU A 542 13.49 -15.47 -9.05
C LEU A 542 14.56 -16.51 -8.75
N ARG A 543 14.76 -16.88 -7.49
CA ARG A 543 15.67 -17.95 -7.05
C ARG A 543 15.24 -19.34 -7.50
N TYR A 544 13.95 -19.51 -7.87
CA TYR A 544 13.41 -20.77 -8.41
C TYR A 544 13.61 -20.92 -9.92
N LEU A 545 14.09 -19.90 -10.60
CA LEU A 545 14.37 -19.98 -12.03
C LEU A 545 15.54 -20.89 -12.34
N SER A 546 15.59 -21.41 -13.57
CA SER A 546 16.76 -22.17 -14.05
C SER A 546 18.00 -21.28 -14.11
N ASP A 547 19.20 -21.87 -13.94
CA ASP A 547 20.45 -21.11 -13.87
C ASP A 547 20.72 -20.30 -15.14
N SER A 548 20.30 -20.78 -16.31
CA SER A 548 20.38 -20.02 -17.56
C SER A 548 19.55 -18.73 -17.53
N ARG A 549 18.35 -18.77 -16.95
CA ARG A 549 17.49 -17.59 -16.78
C ARG A 549 18.06 -16.64 -15.71
N LYS A 550 18.58 -17.17 -14.61
CA LYS A 550 19.23 -16.37 -13.56
C LYS A 550 20.41 -15.56 -14.11
N LYS A 551 21.25 -16.19 -14.98
CA LYS A 551 22.35 -15.47 -15.64
C LYS A 551 21.87 -14.34 -16.54
N ALA A 552 20.79 -14.54 -17.28
CA ALA A 552 20.20 -13.49 -18.11
C ALA A 552 19.68 -12.30 -17.28
N LEU A 553 19.27 -12.54 -16.02
CA LEU A 553 18.80 -11.48 -15.12
C LEU A 553 19.91 -10.48 -14.74
N ASN A 554 21.17 -10.88 -14.68
CA ASN A 554 22.28 -9.96 -14.37
C ASN A 554 22.37 -8.82 -15.40
N SER A 555 22.19 -9.11 -16.68
CA SER A 555 22.13 -8.10 -17.75
C SER A 555 20.79 -7.35 -17.74
N PHE A 556 19.68 -8.06 -17.53
CA PHE A 556 18.36 -7.42 -17.44
C PHE A 556 18.32 -6.33 -16.35
N PHE A 557 18.79 -6.63 -15.14
CA PHE A 557 18.83 -5.66 -14.05
C PHE A 557 19.79 -4.51 -14.29
N TYR A 558 20.84 -4.71 -15.09
CA TYR A 558 21.72 -3.62 -15.51
C TYR A 558 20.98 -2.60 -16.40
N GLU A 559 20.16 -3.07 -17.33
CA GLU A 559 19.37 -2.23 -18.24
C GLU A 559 18.20 -1.51 -17.53
N HIS A 560 17.67 -2.13 -16.45
CA HIS A 560 16.50 -1.65 -15.72
C HIS A 560 16.85 -1.00 -14.37
N GLN A 561 18.06 -0.50 -14.21
CA GLN A 561 18.43 0.30 -13.04
C GLN A 561 17.58 1.58 -12.94
N SER A 562 17.27 1.98 -11.70
CA SER A 562 16.57 3.23 -11.44
C SER A 562 17.41 4.43 -11.85
N LYS A 563 16.99 5.13 -12.92
CA LYS A 563 17.63 6.38 -13.35
C LYS A 563 17.56 7.46 -12.27
N GLN A 564 16.52 7.44 -11.46
CA GLN A 564 16.35 8.37 -10.35
C GLN A 564 17.39 8.11 -9.27
N ASP A 565 17.65 6.84 -8.90
CA ASP A 565 18.65 6.50 -7.88
C ASP A 565 20.07 6.80 -8.36
N ALA A 566 20.35 6.62 -9.65
CA ALA A 566 21.62 7.02 -10.24
C ALA A 566 21.83 8.55 -10.16
N ALA A 567 20.82 9.35 -10.51
CA ALA A 567 20.90 10.81 -10.41
C ALA A 567 21.05 11.28 -8.94
N VAL A 568 20.37 10.63 -8.00
CA VAL A 568 20.54 10.90 -6.55
C VAL A 568 21.96 10.58 -6.10
N ASN A 569 22.55 9.47 -6.56
CA ASN A 569 23.90 9.07 -6.20
C ASN A 569 24.95 10.08 -6.72
N GLU A 570 24.84 10.53 -7.97
CA GLU A 570 25.71 11.56 -8.55
C GLU A 570 25.60 12.90 -7.79
N GLN A 571 24.40 13.31 -7.44
CA GLN A 571 24.19 14.53 -6.66
C GLN A 571 24.76 14.41 -5.26
N LEU A 572 24.59 13.25 -4.62
CA LEU A 572 25.12 12.96 -3.28
C LEU A 572 26.65 12.98 -3.28
N GLU A 573 27.29 12.39 -4.28
CA GLU A 573 28.74 12.43 -4.46
C GLU A 573 29.24 13.87 -4.58
N SER A 574 28.56 14.69 -5.41
CA SER A 574 28.90 16.11 -5.57
C SER A 574 28.81 16.88 -4.24
N LEU A 575 27.73 16.67 -3.48
CA LEU A 575 27.54 17.30 -2.16
C LEU A 575 28.59 16.84 -1.14
N ALA A 576 28.95 15.56 -1.12
CA ALA A 576 29.98 15.03 -0.25
C ALA A 576 31.33 15.69 -0.55
N ARG A 577 31.73 15.75 -1.82
CA ARG A 577 32.98 16.41 -2.27
C ARG A 577 32.99 17.92 -1.94
N ALA A 578 31.88 18.62 -2.18
CA ALA A 578 31.76 20.05 -1.84
C ALA A 578 31.87 20.31 -0.33
N SER A 579 31.41 19.36 0.49
CA SER A 579 31.53 19.40 1.94
C SER A 579 32.88 18.90 2.49
N GLY A 580 33.82 18.52 1.62
CA GLY A 580 35.13 17.98 2.01
C GLY A 580 35.02 16.61 2.72
N LEU A 581 34.06 15.78 2.33
CA LEU A 581 33.83 14.44 2.86
C LEU A 581 34.25 13.37 1.86
N ALA A 582 34.73 12.24 2.38
CA ALA A 582 35.00 11.06 1.58
C ALA A 582 33.67 10.40 1.16
N PHE A 583 33.62 9.93 -0.09
CA PHE A 583 32.49 9.24 -0.67
C PHE A 583 32.84 7.79 -1.02
N ILE A 584 31.98 6.85 -0.66
CA ILE A 584 32.08 5.44 -0.99
C ILE A 584 30.96 5.12 -1.98
N ASP A 585 31.32 4.80 -3.22
CA ASP A 585 30.35 4.49 -4.26
C ASP A 585 29.85 3.06 -4.13
N ARG A 586 28.62 2.92 -3.63
CA ARG A 586 27.97 1.63 -3.42
C ARG A 586 27.34 1.07 -4.71
N GLN A 587 26.99 1.91 -5.70
CA GLN A 587 26.37 1.45 -6.94
C GLN A 587 27.37 0.75 -7.85
N SER A 588 28.55 1.30 -8.03
CA SER A 588 29.60 0.70 -8.88
C SER A 588 30.10 -0.65 -8.38
N ILE A 589 29.89 -0.97 -7.10
CA ILE A 589 30.25 -2.26 -6.51
C ILE A 589 29.34 -3.38 -7.00
N VAL A 590 28.06 -3.05 -7.21
CA VAL A 590 27.01 -4.01 -7.58
C VAL A 590 26.90 -4.17 -9.08
N CYS A 591 26.93 -3.06 -9.83
CA CYS A 591 26.75 -3.05 -11.28
C CYS A 591 28.01 -2.56 -11.98
N SER A 592 28.48 -3.32 -12.96
CA SER A 592 29.69 -3.01 -13.75
C SER A 592 29.29 -2.40 -15.09
N THR A 593 29.84 -1.21 -15.39
CA THR A 593 29.70 -0.57 -16.69
C THR A 593 30.47 -1.31 -17.78
N ASP A 594 31.56 -1.97 -17.44
CA ASP A 594 32.41 -2.68 -18.40
C ASP A 594 31.76 -3.96 -18.94
N THR A 595 31.06 -4.68 -18.06
CA THR A 595 30.40 -5.95 -18.42
C THR A 595 28.92 -5.79 -18.74
N HIS A 596 28.32 -4.63 -18.49
CA HIS A 596 26.88 -4.37 -18.60
C HIS A 596 26.06 -5.40 -17.80
N GLN A 597 26.51 -5.69 -16.58
CA GLN A 597 25.86 -6.65 -15.67
C GLN A 597 25.83 -6.13 -14.24
N CYS A 598 24.75 -6.47 -13.52
CA CYS A 598 24.68 -6.34 -12.07
C CYS A 598 24.87 -7.71 -11.41
N ALA A 599 25.56 -7.75 -10.28
CA ALA A 599 25.76 -8.96 -9.51
C ALA A 599 24.49 -9.27 -8.69
N ILE A 600 23.53 -9.97 -9.30
CA ILE A 600 22.29 -10.44 -8.67
C ILE A 600 22.40 -11.93 -8.32
N PHE A 601 22.92 -12.73 -9.25
CA PHE A 601 23.18 -14.15 -9.07
C PHE A 601 24.63 -14.48 -9.46
N ASP A 602 25.21 -15.44 -8.75
CA ASP A 602 26.52 -15.98 -9.12
C ASP A 602 26.45 -17.00 -10.27
N ALA A 603 27.57 -17.60 -10.58
CA ALA A 603 27.68 -18.61 -11.64
C ALA A 603 26.91 -19.91 -11.32
N GLU A 604 26.73 -20.21 -10.04
CA GLU A 604 25.99 -21.35 -9.49
C GLU A 604 24.51 -21.05 -9.24
N GLY A 605 24.03 -19.85 -9.61
CA GLY A 605 22.62 -19.42 -9.45
C GLY A 605 22.24 -19.04 -8.02
N GLN A 606 23.21 -18.82 -7.13
CA GLN A 606 22.92 -18.32 -5.78
C GLN A 606 22.74 -16.81 -5.79
N ALA A 607 21.76 -16.32 -5.03
CA ALA A 607 21.41 -14.91 -5.03
C ALA A 607 22.29 -14.08 -4.09
N TYR A 608 22.69 -12.90 -4.55
CA TYR A 608 23.35 -11.88 -3.74
C TYR A 608 22.36 -10.92 -3.07
N TYR A 609 21.11 -10.90 -3.52
CA TYR A 609 20.05 -10.09 -2.95
C TYR A 609 18.97 -10.96 -2.27
N MET A 610 18.48 -10.50 -1.14
CA MET A 610 17.43 -11.14 -0.35
C MET A 610 16.05 -10.65 -0.79
N ASP A 611 15.96 -9.38 -1.08
CA ASP A 611 14.81 -8.66 -1.64
C ASP A 611 15.33 -7.54 -2.58
N SER A 612 14.49 -6.63 -3.00
CA SER A 612 14.85 -5.56 -3.93
C SER A 612 16.00 -4.64 -3.46
N THR A 613 16.35 -4.66 -2.17
CA THR A 613 17.28 -3.69 -1.58
C THR A 613 18.35 -4.29 -0.66
N HIS A 614 18.08 -5.44 -0.03
CA HIS A 614 18.95 -6.00 1.00
C HIS A 614 19.78 -7.18 0.51
N TRP A 615 21.00 -7.28 1.00
CA TRP A 615 21.95 -8.31 0.60
C TRP A 615 21.78 -9.60 1.40
N THR A 616 21.96 -10.74 0.73
CA THR A 616 22.15 -12.03 1.39
C THR A 616 23.48 -12.08 2.16
N PRO A 617 23.73 -13.07 3.03
CA PRO A 617 25.05 -13.28 3.62
C PRO A 617 26.15 -13.35 2.56
N LYS A 618 25.93 -14.04 1.44
CA LYS A 618 26.89 -14.15 0.32
C LYS A 618 27.09 -12.81 -0.40
N GLY A 619 26.01 -12.03 -0.58
CA GLY A 619 26.11 -10.67 -1.12
C GLY A 619 26.92 -9.74 -0.22
N ARG A 620 26.71 -9.81 1.10
CA ARG A 620 27.50 -9.05 2.08
C ARG A 620 28.99 -9.40 2.07
N GLU A 621 29.33 -10.67 1.89
CA GLU A 621 30.72 -11.11 1.73
C GLU A 621 31.33 -10.50 0.47
N LEU A 622 30.72 -10.69 -0.70
CA LEU A 622 31.22 -10.18 -1.99
C LEU A 622 31.35 -8.66 -2.00
N PHE A 623 30.25 -7.95 -1.66
CA PHE A 623 30.21 -6.49 -1.72
C PHE A 623 31.00 -5.86 -0.58
N GLY A 624 31.07 -6.51 0.58
CA GLY A 624 31.84 -6.07 1.74
C GLY A 624 33.34 -5.98 1.47
N VAL A 625 33.92 -6.94 0.75
CA VAL A 625 35.31 -6.88 0.34
C VAL A 625 35.59 -5.60 -0.46
N LYS A 626 34.77 -5.32 -1.47
CA LYS A 626 34.93 -4.14 -2.32
C LYS A 626 34.71 -2.82 -1.56
N LEU A 627 33.74 -2.79 -0.64
CA LEU A 627 33.48 -1.63 0.22
C LEU A 627 34.65 -1.32 1.15
N VAL A 628 35.18 -2.34 1.82
CA VAL A 628 36.35 -2.20 2.70
C VAL A 628 37.59 -1.78 1.90
N GLN A 629 37.79 -2.28 0.69
CA GLN A 629 38.86 -1.82 -0.19
C GLN A 629 38.76 -0.34 -0.55
N GLN A 630 37.56 0.14 -0.90
CA GLN A 630 37.34 1.58 -1.16
C GLN A 630 37.60 2.42 0.09
N TYR A 631 37.12 1.97 1.26
CA TYR A 631 37.41 2.62 2.54
C TYR A 631 38.90 2.74 2.81
N LEU A 632 39.64 1.62 2.77
CA LEU A 632 41.10 1.59 3.02
C LEU A 632 41.87 2.44 2.01
N ALA A 633 41.47 2.46 0.75
CA ALA A 633 42.07 3.31 -0.27
C ALA A 633 41.85 4.80 -0.01
N SER A 634 40.73 5.17 0.64
CA SER A 634 40.43 6.54 1.01
C SER A 634 41.14 7.02 2.29
N THR A 635 41.54 6.11 3.18
CA THR A 635 42.30 6.42 4.41
C THR A 635 43.82 6.54 4.17
N SER A 636 44.32 6.03 3.04
CA SER A 636 45.73 6.08 2.66
C SER A 636 46.10 7.33 1.84
N ARG A 637 45.13 8.18 1.54
CA ARG A 637 45.31 9.50 0.93
C ARG A 637 45.17 10.61 1.96
#